data_d2ef4954bae20f0dd8ea72cbd1efed39
#
_entry.id   d2ef4954bae20f0dd8ea72cbd1efed39
#
_cell.length_a   1.000
_cell.length_b   1.000
_cell.length_c   1.000
_cell.angle_alpha   90.00
_cell.angle_beta   90.00
_cell.angle_gamma   90.00
#
_symmetry.space_group_name_H-M   'P 1'
#
loop_
_entity.id
_entity.type
_entity.pdbx_description
1 polymer ?
#
loop_
_entity_poly.entity_id
_entity_poly.type
_entity_poly.pdbx_seq_one_letter_code
_entity_poly.pdbx_strand_id
1 'polypeptide(L)'
;MVKLYEDGIYLRGGSEVVPAAEAAERGITQTPEDAKRGTIAYSILQAHNTSGDPEALKIRFDAMASHDITFVGIIQTARASGMEQFPLPYVLTNCHNSLCAVGGTINEDDHVFGLSAAKKYGGIFVPPHIAVIHSFMRENFAGCGKMILGSDSHTRYGALGTIAVGEGGGELAKQLLRDTYDVAYPGVVAIYLTGAPRPGVGPHDVALAIIRAVFAKGYVKNKVMEFVGPGIASMTTDYRNGVDVMTTETTCLSSIWATDEDTHAFLTMHGRGDDYRELKPADVAYYDGCVEVDLSSIKPMIALPFHPSNGFEIDELNENLEDILHEVELEAAKIGEGKTHFSLLDKIVDGKLHVQQGVIAGCSGGNYDSVVQAARVLKGANTGCGEFSLSVYPTSQPVALELTRRGYIYDLMEAGAIVRTAFCGPCFGAGDTPANNGLSIRHTTRNFPNREGSKPGNGQLSAVALMDARSIAATAANGGVLTPATDLPEDTWDEACEYTFDDAPYKKRVYWGFGKAEPADELVEGPNIKPWPAMEPLGDDILLKVCSKIMDPVTTTDELIPSGETSSFRSNPLGLAEFTLSRRDPAYVGRSKEVDAVEKRRVSGESAGDLAALDAELAGVFEALAGAGVAADAKATEFGSMIYAKKPGDGSAREQAASCQRVIGGLANIVHEYATKRYRSNVMNWGMVPFQMEAEPNFEVGDYVFVPGIRAALDGDLKDIAAYVVHADGAVEQIELYIADMTAEERAIVKAGCLINYNKFKAAAE
;
A
#
# COMPACT_ATOMS: atom_id res chain seq x y z
N MET A 1 -4.71 -24.06 -12.77
CA MET A 1 -4.68 -23.01 -13.82
C MET A 1 -5.62 -21.90 -13.40
N VAL A 2 -5.25 -20.65 -13.68
CA VAL A 2 -6.11 -19.48 -13.39
C VAL A 2 -6.84 -19.08 -14.65
N LYS A 3 -8.17 -18.95 -14.58
CA LYS A 3 -9.04 -18.58 -15.70
C LYS A 3 -9.83 -17.32 -15.35
N LEU A 4 -9.87 -16.34 -16.26
CA LEU A 4 -10.65 -15.12 -16.11
C LEU A 4 -11.92 -15.19 -16.95
N TYR A 5 -13.05 -14.79 -16.40
CA TYR A 5 -14.31 -14.59 -17.12
C TYR A 5 -14.39 -13.12 -17.51
N GLU A 6 -14.62 -12.82 -18.78
CA GLU A 6 -14.62 -11.43 -19.28
C GLU A 6 -15.89 -10.68 -18.88
N ASP A 7 -17.00 -11.39 -18.77
CA ASP A 7 -18.31 -10.87 -18.37
C ASP A 7 -18.64 -11.28 -16.92
N GLY A 8 -19.66 -10.62 -16.36
CA GLY A 8 -20.17 -10.97 -15.04
C GLY A 8 -20.69 -12.42 -14.96
N ILE A 9 -20.73 -12.93 -13.74
CA ILE A 9 -21.21 -14.28 -13.44
C ILE A 9 -22.26 -14.29 -12.34
N TYR A 10 -23.08 -15.32 -12.34
CA TYR A 10 -23.86 -15.72 -11.17
C TYR A 10 -23.18 -16.91 -10.49
N LEU A 11 -23.11 -16.87 -9.17
CA LEU A 11 -22.76 -18.02 -8.34
C LEU A 11 -24.06 -18.58 -7.75
N ARG A 12 -24.38 -19.83 -8.07
CA ARG A 12 -25.58 -20.51 -7.57
C ARG A 12 -25.22 -21.59 -6.56
N GLY A 13 -25.89 -21.56 -5.40
CA GLY A 13 -25.65 -22.51 -4.31
C GLY A 13 -24.21 -22.52 -3.78
N GLY A 14 -23.46 -21.43 -3.97
CA GLY A 14 -22.06 -21.30 -3.56
C GLY A 14 -21.04 -22.16 -4.38
N SER A 15 -21.52 -22.94 -5.36
CA SER A 15 -20.68 -23.93 -6.04
C SER A 15 -20.79 -23.98 -7.58
N GLU A 16 -21.81 -23.38 -8.17
CA GLU A 16 -22.00 -23.38 -9.62
C GLU A 16 -21.76 -21.97 -10.19
N VAL A 17 -20.73 -21.83 -10.99
CA VAL A 17 -20.41 -20.60 -11.74
C VAL A 17 -21.20 -20.61 -13.04
N VAL A 18 -22.11 -19.64 -13.21
CA VAL A 18 -22.95 -19.49 -14.40
C VAL A 18 -22.62 -18.15 -15.07
N PRO A 19 -22.08 -18.13 -16.30
CA PRO A 19 -21.88 -16.88 -17.03
C PRO A 19 -23.19 -16.08 -17.15
N ALA A 20 -23.13 -14.76 -17.02
CA ALA A 20 -24.32 -13.91 -17.06
C ALA A 20 -25.14 -14.09 -18.34
N ALA A 21 -24.49 -14.33 -19.48
CA ALA A 21 -25.13 -14.59 -20.76
C ALA A 21 -25.97 -15.89 -20.76
N GLU A 22 -25.65 -16.87 -19.93
CA GLU A 22 -26.33 -18.17 -19.83
C GLU A 22 -27.40 -18.20 -18.72
N ALA A 23 -27.52 -17.14 -17.93
CA ALA A 23 -28.35 -17.11 -16.71
C ALA A 23 -29.81 -17.51 -16.96
N ALA A 24 -30.44 -16.99 -18.03
CA ALA A 24 -31.81 -17.30 -18.39
C ALA A 24 -32.02 -18.77 -18.79
N GLU A 25 -31.04 -19.35 -19.54
CA GLU A 25 -31.08 -20.75 -19.96
C GLU A 25 -30.89 -21.69 -18.76
N ARG A 26 -30.17 -21.24 -17.74
CA ARG A 26 -29.97 -21.96 -16.48
C ARG A 26 -31.03 -21.73 -15.43
N GLY A 27 -32.10 -20.98 -15.79
CA GLY A 27 -33.28 -20.72 -14.92
C GLY A 27 -33.03 -19.69 -13.81
N ILE A 28 -32.02 -18.84 -13.94
CA ILE A 28 -31.79 -17.71 -13.05
C ILE A 28 -32.65 -16.55 -13.53
N THR A 29 -33.57 -16.09 -12.67
CA THR A 29 -34.53 -15.02 -12.96
C THR A 29 -34.20 -13.69 -12.33
N GLN A 30 -33.25 -13.67 -11.38
CA GLN A 30 -32.82 -12.46 -10.70
C GLN A 30 -31.97 -11.61 -11.65
N THR A 31 -32.19 -10.30 -11.61
CA THR A 31 -31.33 -9.35 -12.33
C THR A 31 -29.94 -9.25 -11.65
N PRO A 32 -28.90 -8.83 -12.38
CA PRO A 32 -27.59 -8.55 -11.75
C PRO A 32 -27.72 -7.61 -10.55
N GLU A 33 -28.57 -6.59 -10.67
CA GLU A 33 -28.80 -5.57 -9.65
C GLU A 33 -29.41 -6.13 -8.35
N ASP A 34 -30.33 -7.09 -8.48
CA ASP A 34 -30.91 -7.76 -7.32
C ASP A 34 -29.94 -8.79 -6.73
N ALA A 35 -29.25 -9.56 -7.59
CA ALA A 35 -28.39 -10.65 -7.17
C ALA A 35 -27.03 -10.16 -6.59
N LYS A 36 -26.55 -8.95 -6.92
CA LYS A 36 -25.36 -8.38 -6.28
C LYS A 36 -25.51 -8.22 -4.76
N ARG A 37 -26.77 -8.06 -4.27
CA ARG A 37 -27.08 -8.02 -2.83
C ARG A 37 -26.81 -9.34 -2.13
N GLY A 38 -26.65 -10.42 -2.89
CA GLY A 38 -26.31 -11.76 -2.39
C GLY A 38 -24.83 -11.96 -2.10
N THR A 39 -23.94 -10.99 -2.39
CA THR A 39 -22.51 -11.10 -2.08
C THR A 39 -22.23 -10.82 -0.60
N ILE A 40 -21.19 -11.44 -0.06
CA ILE A 40 -20.72 -11.18 1.32
C ILE A 40 -20.31 -9.71 1.45
N ALA A 41 -19.57 -9.21 0.45
CA ALA A 41 -19.10 -7.82 0.40
C ALA A 41 -20.27 -6.83 0.52
N TYR A 42 -21.38 -7.03 -0.22
CA TYR A 42 -22.56 -6.16 -0.14
C TYR A 42 -23.09 -6.10 1.28
N SER A 43 -23.26 -7.25 1.93
CA SER A 43 -23.86 -7.32 3.27
C SER A 43 -23.04 -6.55 4.31
N ILE A 44 -21.69 -6.67 4.26
CA ILE A 44 -20.78 -6.00 5.20
C ILE A 44 -20.72 -4.50 4.92
N LEU A 45 -20.54 -4.11 3.65
CA LEU A 45 -20.48 -2.70 3.25
C LEU A 45 -21.77 -1.95 3.63
N GLN A 46 -22.94 -2.52 3.38
CA GLN A 46 -24.21 -1.90 3.75
C GLN A 46 -24.46 -1.83 5.26
N ALA A 47 -23.96 -2.81 6.03
CA ALA A 47 -24.06 -2.78 7.49
C ALA A 47 -23.24 -1.61 8.12
N HIS A 48 -22.19 -1.15 7.45
CA HIS A 48 -21.35 -0.04 7.89
C HIS A 48 -21.64 1.29 7.17
N ASN A 49 -22.57 1.26 6.21
CA ASN A 49 -22.98 2.44 5.46
C ASN A 49 -23.96 3.30 6.24
N THR A 50 -23.63 4.57 6.43
CA THR A 50 -24.46 5.55 7.15
C THR A 50 -25.17 6.54 6.22
N SER A 51 -24.93 6.46 4.90
CA SER A 51 -25.55 7.41 3.94
C SER A 51 -27.03 7.16 3.69
N GLY A 52 -27.48 5.92 3.85
CA GLY A 52 -28.82 5.47 3.39
C GLY A 52 -28.92 5.26 1.87
N ASP A 53 -27.87 5.57 1.11
CA ASP A 53 -27.76 5.29 -0.33
C ASP A 53 -26.87 4.06 -0.55
N PRO A 54 -27.36 2.98 -1.17
CA PRO A 54 -26.57 1.77 -1.39
C PRO A 54 -25.44 1.94 -2.42
N GLU A 55 -25.46 2.98 -3.24
CA GLU A 55 -24.46 3.23 -4.28
C GLU A 55 -23.41 4.28 -3.86
N ALA A 56 -23.75 5.20 -2.97
CA ALA A 56 -22.87 6.23 -2.43
C ALA A 56 -22.61 6.00 -0.93
N LEU A 57 -21.63 5.19 -0.62
CA LEU A 57 -21.38 4.71 0.73
C LEU A 57 -20.67 5.76 1.58
N LYS A 58 -21.10 5.86 2.84
CA LYS A 58 -20.45 6.60 3.93
C LYS A 58 -20.10 5.63 5.06
N ILE A 59 -18.91 5.07 4.99
CA ILE A 59 -18.50 3.98 5.87
C ILE A 59 -17.96 4.48 7.19
N ARG A 60 -18.34 3.82 8.29
CA ARG A 60 -17.70 3.90 9.59
C ARG A 60 -17.06 2.56 9.93
N PHE A 61 -15.82 2.61 10.42
CA PHE A 61 -15.05 1.42 10.75
C PHE A 61 -15.19 1.04 12.22
N ASP A 62 -15.00 -0.25 12.53
CA ASP A 62 -15.04 -0.78 13.91
C ASP A 62 -13.74 -0.57 14.66
N ALA A 63 -12.61 -0.53 13.95
CA ALA A 63 -11.29 -0.30 14.52
C ALA A 63 -10.33 0.30 13.49
N MET A 64 -9.24 0.85 13.98
CA MET A 64 -8.15 1.38 13.18
C MET A 64 -6.80 0.86 13.64
N ALA A 65 -5.83 0.81 12.69
CA ALA A 65 -4.46 0.44 13.00
C ALA A 65 -3.45 1.29 12.20
N SER A 66 -2.37 1.67 12.86
CA SER A 66 -1.26 2.39 12.23
C SER A 66 0.09 1.91 12.76
N HIS A 67 1.14 2.14 11.99
CA HIS A 67 2.50 1.80 12.36
C HIS A 67 3.37 3.05 12.60
N ASP A 68 4.55 2.84 13.15
CA ASP A 68 5.47 3.87 13.67
C ASP A 68 6.00 4.86 12.61
N ILE A 69 5.84 4.60 11.32
CA ILE A 69 6.16 5.59 10.28
C ILE A 69 4.95 6.39 9.79
N THR A 70 3.77 6.22 10.41
CA THR A 70 2.52 6.92 10.00
C THR A 70 1.73 7.51 11.14
N PHE A 71 1.64 6.86 12.32
CA PHE A 71 0.71 7.29 13.37
C PHE A 71 1.01 8.69 13.91
N VAL A 72 2.28 9.12 13.96
CA VAL A 72 2.61 10.47 14.42
C VAL A 72 1.96 11.52 13.53
N GLY A 73 2.14 11.42 12.20
CA GLY A 73 1.54 12.34 11.24
C GLY A 73 0.01 12.33 11.27
N ILE A 74 -0.61 11.15 11.40
CA ILE A 74 -2.07 10.99 11.51
C ILE A 74 -2.61 11.69 12.75
N ILE A 75 -1.99 11.45 13.92
CA ILE A 75 -2.39 12.06 15.19
C ILE A 75 -2.17 13.57 15.14
N GLN A 76 -1.06 14.03 14.57
CA GLN A 76 -0.80 15.46 14.38
C GLN A 76 -1.87 16.12 13.50
N THR A 77 -2.28 15.47 12.40
CA THR A 77 -3.34 15.94 11.50
C THR A 77 -4.69 16.01 12.23
N ALA A 78 -5.07 14.95 12.93
CA ALA A 78 -6.33 14.88 13.65
C ALA A 78 -6.37 15.91 14.81
N ARG A 79 -5.26 16.04 15.59
CA ARG A 79 -5.12 17.03 16.66
C ARG A 79 -5.24 18.46 16.14
N ALA A 80 -4.54 18.77 15.04
CA ALA A 80 -4.61 20.07 14.40
C ALA A 80 -6.01 20.39 13.87
N SER A 81 -6.83 19.38 13.61
CA SER A 81 -8.22 19.46 13.16
C SER A 81 -9.26 19.45 14.31
N GLY A 82 -8.82 19.39 15.58
CA GLY A 82 -9.71 19.47 16.74
C GLY A 82 -10.06 18.15 17.42
N MET A 83 -9.32 17.06 17.17
CA MET A 83 -9.54 15.78 17.85
C MET A 83 -9.29 15.91 19.37
N GLU A 84 -10.22 15.40 20.18
CA GLU A 84 -10.15 15.38 21.64
C GLU A 84 -9.76 14.01 22.22
N GLN A 85 -10.26 12.91 21.59
CA GLN A 85 -9.97 11.52 21.98
C GLN A 85 -10.19 10.58 20.78
N PHE A 86 -9.65 9.37 20.86
CA PHE A 86 -9.91 8.35 19.85
C PHE A 86 -11.35 7.82 19.98
N PRO A 87 -12.18 7.96 18.93
CA PRO A 87 -13.60 7.60 19.01
C PRO A 87 -13.87 6.09 18.85
N LEU A 88 -12.86 5.34 18.38
CA LEU A 88 -12.90 3.89 18.13
C LEU A 88 -11.56 3.28 18.55
N PRO A 89 -11.46 1.95 18.71
CA PRO A 89 -10.18 1.30 18.99
C PRO A 89 -9.14 1.67 17.94
N TYR A 90 -8.07 2.34 18.37
CA TYR A 90 -6.96 2.72 17.50
C TYR A 90 -5.67 2.09 18.00
N VAL A 91 -5.12 1.19 17.19
CA VAL A 91 -3.91 0.42 17.49
C VAL A 91 -2.70 1.09 16.87
N LEU A 92 -1.73 1.43 17.72
CA LEU A 92 -0.45 2.04 17.36
C LEU A 92 0.63 0.98 17.50
N THR A 93 1.15 0.47 16.37
CA THR A 93 2.18 -0.57 16.36
C THR A 93 3.54 0.01 15.99
N ASN A 94 4.61 -0.56 16.54
CA ASN A 94 5.98 -0.10 16.30
C ASN A 94 6.77 -1.19 15.57
N CYS A 95 6.34 -1.53 14.34
CA CYS A 95 6.84 -2.67 13.60
C CYS A 95 7.64 -2.33 12.33
N HIS A 96 7.61 -1.09 11.86
CA HIS A 96 8.37 -0.68 10.65
C HIS A 96 9.76 -0.16 10.98
N ASN A 97 9.90 0.80 11.88
CA ASN A 97 11.22 1.20 12.39
C ASN A 97 11.72 0.22 13.45
N SER A 98 10.91 -0.13 14.42
CA SER A 98 11.20 -1.11 15.48
C SER A 98 12.58 -0.94 16.12
N LEU A 99 13.15 0.26 16.11
CA LEU A 99 14.53 0.55 16.54
C LEU A 99 15.62 -0.17 15.71
N CYS A 100 15.26 -0.80 14.60
CA CYS A 100 16.17 -1.57 13.75
C CYS A 100 16.46 -0.91 12.41
N ALA A 101 15.52 -0.13 11.85
CA ALA A 101 15.60 0.38 10.49
C ALA A 101 16.76 1.38 10.31
N VAL A 102 16.94 2.30 11.25
CA VAL A 102 18.01 3.32 11.22
C VAL A 102 18.87 3.30 12.48
N GLY A 103 18.33 2.80 13.60
CA GLY A 103 19.08 2.67 14.84
C GLY A 103 19.39 4.01 15.52
N GLY A 104 18.48 4.98 15.46
CA GLY A 104 18.67 6.31 16.04
C GLY A 104 17.62 6.65 17.11
N THR A 105 17.97 7.53 18.03
CA THR A 105 17.10 8.12 19.06
C THR A 105 15.79 8.65 18.46
N ILE A 106 15.85 9.17 17.25
CA ILE A 106 14.72 9.67 16.47
C ILE A 106 13.57 8.65 16.32
N ASN A 107 13.88 7.36 16.25
CA ASN A 107 12.85 6.30 16.15
C ASN A 107 12.19 6.05 17.50
N GLU A 108 12.94 6.08 18.59
CA GLU A 108 12.40 5.94 19.94
C GLU A 108 11.55 7.15 20.33
N ASP A 109 11.89 8.35 19.88
CA ASP A 109 11.06 9.55 20.08
C ASP A 109 9.64 9.34 19.50
N ASP A 110 9.51 8.75 18.31
CA ASP A 110 8.22 8.41 17.72
C ASP A 110 7.45 7.37 18.55
N HIS A 111 8.14 6.37 19.11
CA HIS A 111 7.52 5.36 19.96
C HIS A 111 7.04 5.94 21.30
N VAL A 112 7.84 6.81 21.92
CA VAL A 112 7.46 7.51 23.16
C VAL A 112 6.27 8.44 22.91
N PHE A 113 6.25 9.15 21.79
CA PHE A 113 5.08 9.91 21.35
C PHE A 113 3.84 9.02 21.23
N GLY A 114 3.97 7.87 20.53
CA GLY A 114 2.86 6.92 20.35
C GLY A 114 2.27 6.43 21.67
N LEU A 115 3.12 6.08 22.65
CA LEU A 115 2.67 5.68 23.99
C LEU A 115 1.98 6.83 24.72
N SER A 116 2.53 8.03 24.68
CA SER A 116 1.92 9.22 25.32
C SER A 116 0.58 9.58 24.67
N ALA A 117 0.47 9.46 23.35
CA ALA A 117 -0.77 9.64 22.61
C ALA A 117 -1.83 8.57 22.95
N ALA A 118 -1.40 7.31 23.07
CA ALA A 118 -2.31 6.22 23.48
C ALA A 118 -2.89 6.47 24.88
N LYS A 119 -2.09 6.97 25.81
CA LYS A 119 -2.56 7.37 27.14
C LYS A 119 -3.52 8.55 27.08
N LYS A 120 -3.07 9.64 26.46
CA LYS A 120 -3.85 10.89 26.38
C LYS A 120 -5.19 10.71 25.69
N TYR A 121 -5.23 10.04 24.57
CA TYR A 121 -6.41 9.92 23.70
C TYR A 121 -7.17 8.60 23.84
N GLY A 122 -6.67 7.64 24.64
CA GLY A 122 -7.33 6.36 24.87
C GLY A 122 -7.09 5.37 23.74
N GLY A 123 -5.83 5.16 23.35
CA GLY A 123 -5.42 4.22 22.30
C GLY A 123 -4.85 2.91 22.84
N ILE A 124 -4.41 2.06 21.91
CA ILE A 124 -3.73 0.79 22.19
C ILE A 124 -2.33 0.87 21.62
N PHE A 125 -1.30 0.67 22.46
CA PHE A 125 0.09 0.80 22.03
C PHE A 125 0.81 -0.55 22.08
N VAL A 126 1.31 -1.00 20.94
CA VAL A 126 2.08 -2.24 20.79
C VAL A 126 3.56 -1.87 20.65
N PRO A 127 4.40 -2.19 21.62
CA PRO A 127 5.83 -1.86 21.59
C PRO A 127 6.58 -2.51 20.42
N PRO A 128 7.81 -2.05 20.12
CA PRO A 128 8.68 -2.69 19.12
C PRO A 128 8.91 -4.17 19.40
N HIS A 129 9.05 -4.96 18.34
CA HIS A 129 9.37 -6.40 18.37
C HIS A 129 8.31 -7.32 19.02
N ILE A 130 7.13 -6.79 19.32
CA ILE A 130 6.04 -7.59 19.92
C ILE A 130 5.20 -8.25 18.82
N ALA A 131 4.79 -7.51 17.80
CA ALA A 131 4.10 -8.05 16.64
C ALA A 131 4.19 -7.10 15.45
N VAL A 132 4.13 -7.63 14.24
CA VAL A 132 3.82 -6.83 13.07
C VAL A 132 2.33 -6.46 13.09
N ILE A 133 1.99 -5.29 12.53
CA ILE A 133 0.65 -4.70 12.61
C ILE A 133 -0.46 -5.69 12.22
N HIS A 134 -0.32 -6.38 11.07
CA HIS A 134 -1.40 -7.22 10.56
C HIS A 134 -1.60 -8.48 11.40
N SER A 135 -0.55 -9.06 11.95
CA SER A 135 -0.68 -10.20 12.85
C SER A 135 -1.35 -9.82 14.15
N PHE A 136 -0.96 -8.68 14.75
CA PHE A 136 -1.63 -8.17 15.94
C PHE A 136 -3.13 -7.95 15.71
N MET A 137 -3.49 -7.35 14.55
CA MET A 137 -4.89 -7.11 14.21
C MET A 137 -5.68 -8.40 13.94
N ARG A 138 -5.09 -9.39 13.27
CA ARG A 138 -5.69 -10.72 13.06
C ARG A 138 -5.93 -11.44 14.37
N GLU A 139 -4.94 -11.42 15.27
CA GLU A 139 -4.99 -12.11 16.55
C GLU A 139 -5.96 -11.45 17.56
N ASN A 140 -6.20 -10.11 17.47
CA ASN A 140 -6.94 -9.38 18.52
C ASN A 140 -8.20 -8.63 18.07
N PHE A 141 -8.36 -8.30 16.77
CA PHE A 141 -9.45 -7.39 16.32
C PHE A 141 -10.28 -7.92 15.15
N ALA A 142 -9.66 -8.51 14.12
CA ALA A 142 -10.38 -8.98 12.95
C ALA A 142 -11.40 -10.08 13.31
N GLY A 143 -12.60 -10.02 12.75
CA GLY A 143 -13.68 -10.97 12.99
C GLY A 143 -14.78 -10.83 11.95
N CYS A 144 -15.68 -11.82 11.91
CA CYS A 144 -16.66 -11.94 10.84
C CYS A 144 -17.64 -10.75 10.77
N GLY A 145 -17.65 -10.09 9.63
CA GLY A 145 -18.54 -8.98 9.33
C GLY A 145 -18.09 -7.62 9.85
N LYS A 146 -16.84 -7.51 10.34
CA LYS A 146 -16.24 -6.23 10.74
C LYS A 146 -15.63 -5.48 9.55
N MET A 147 -15.40 -4.18 9.76
CA MET A 147 -14.61 -3.33 8.87
C MET A 147 -13.49 -2.64 9.64
N ILE A 148 -12.26 -2.71 9.10
CA ILE A 148 -11.05 -2.14 9.74
C ILE A 148 -10.32 -1.24 8.74
N LEU A 149 -9.91 -0.03 9.19
CA LEU A 149 -9.10 0.89 8.43
C LEU A 149 -7.65 0.89 8.94
N GLY A 150 -6.70 0.76 8.05
CA GLY A 150 -5.28 0.81 8.41
C GLY A 150 -4.47 1.80 7.58
N SER A 151 -3.39 2.31 8.16
CA SER A 151 -2.44 3.16 7.43
C SER A 151 -1.47 2.37 6.56
N ASP A 152 -1.40 1.06 6.75
CA ASP A 152 -0.60 0.17 5.90
C ASP A 152 -1.41 -0.35 4.72
N SER A 153 -0.76 -0.44 3.55
CA SER A 153 -1.40 -0.91 2.32
C SER A 153 -1.84 -2.38 2.37
N HIS A 154 -1.17 -3.20 3.19
CA HIS A 154 -1.48 -4.62 3.37
C HIS A 154 -2.54 -4.87 4.46
N THR A 155 -3.32 -3.86 4.83
CA THR A 155 -4.48 -4.01 5.72
C THR A 155 -5.53 -4.87 5.02
N ARG A 156 -5.41 -6.20 5.20
CA ARG A 156 -6.23 -7.26 4.61
C ARG A 156 -6.50 -8.32 5.66
N TYR A 157 -7.77 -8.51 6.00
CA TYR A 157 -8.21 -9.47 7.02
C TYR A 157 -9.44 -10.26 6.54
N GLY A 158 -9.58 -10.37 5.21
CA GLY A 158 -10.69 -11.04 4.56
C GLY A 158 -10.83 -12.50 4.97
N ALA A 159 -9.72 -13.21 5.15
CA ALA A 159 -9.69 -14.60 5.61
C ALA A 159 -10.34 -14.82 6.99
N LEU A 160 -10.49 -13.75 7.79
CA LEU A 160 -11.20 -13.74 9.07
C LEU A 160 -12.60 -13.10 8.97
N GLY A 161 -13.12 -12.94 7.77
CA GLY A 161 -14.44 -12.35 7.54
C GLY A 161 -14.52 -10.84 7.75
N THR A 162 -13.39 -10.12 7.71
CA THR A 162 -13.32 -8.67 7.88
C THR A 162 -12.95 -7.96 6.59
N ILE A 163 -13.78 -7.03 6.12
CA ILE A 163 -13.38 -6.11 5.04
C ILE A 163 -12.41 -5.09 5.62
N ALA A 164 -11.15 -5.13 5.19
CA ALA A 164 -10.12 -4.26 5.69
C ALA A 164 -9.52 -3.42 4.55
N VAL A 165 -9.38 -2.12 4.79
CA VAL A 165 -8.94 -1.15 3.78
C VAL A 165 -7.68 -0.46 4.27
N GLY A 166 -6.66 -0.42 3.41
CA GLY A 166 -5.43 0.33 3.68
C GLY A 166 -5.48 1.69 2.98
N GLU A 167 -5.43 2.79 3.75
CA GLU A 167 -5.53 4.16 3.23
C GLU A 167 -4.41 5.07 3.73
N GLY A 168 -4.35 6.28 3.21
CA GLY A 168 -3.44 7.30 3.66
C GLY A 168 -3.89 8.00 4.94
N GLY A 169 -2.97 8.74 5.56
CA GLY A 169 -3.19 9.37 6.85
C GLY A 169 -4.40 10.31 6.94
N GLY A 170 -4.76 10.95 5.84
CA GLY A 170 -5.95 11.83 5.77
C GLY A 170 -7.26 11.10 6.05
N GLU A 171 -7.44 9.90 5.46
CA GLU A 171 -8.65 9.11 5.68
C GLU A 171 -8.72 8.57 7.12
N LEU A 172 -7.57 8.21 7.71
CA LEU A 172 -7.54 7.82 9.12
C LEU A 172 -7.84 9.01 10.04
N ALA A 173 -7.32 10.19 9.72
CA ALA A 173 -7.61 11.40 10.48
C ALA A 173 -9.10 11.75 10.46
N LYS A 174 -9.81 11.56 9.32
CA LYS A 174 -11.26 11.72 9.24
C LYS A 174 -12.00 10.81 10.21
N GLN A 175 -11.61 9.51 10.31
CA GLN A 175 -12.22 8.60 11.27
C GLN A 175 -11.98 9.05 12.72
N LEU A 176 -10.78 9.57 13.03
CA LEU A 176 -10.47 10.13 14.35
C LEU A 176 -11.31 11.37 14.68
N LEU A 177 -11.81 12.07 13.68
CA LEU A 177 -12.72 13.21 13.78
C LEU A 177 -14.20 12.80 13.72
N ARG A 178 -14.50 11.49 13.76
CA ARG A 178 -15.86 10.91 13.65
C ARG A 178 -16.53 11.15 12.29
N ASP A 179 -15.74 11.46 11.27
CA ASP A 179 -16.22 11.57 9.90
C ASP A 179 -16.26 10.20 9.21
N THR A 180 -16.73 10.14 7.97
CA THR A 180 -16.93 8.90 7.23
C THR A 180 -15.86 8.68 6.16
N TYR A 181 -15.73 7.44 5.72
CA TYR A 181 -14.98 7.08 4.51
C TYR A 181 -15.97 7.00 3.35
N ASP A 182 -15.89 7.99 2.47
CA ASP A 182 -16.84 8.15 1.39
C ASP A 182 -16.33 7.42 0.13
N VAL A 183 -17.12 6.49 -0.39
CA VAL A 183 -16.77 5.69 -1.55
C VAL A 183 -18.02 5.28 -2.33
N ALA A 184 -17.95 5.32 -3.67
CA ALA A 184 -18.98 4.69 -4.50
C ALA A 184 -18.96 3.17 -4.26
N TYR A 185 -20.13 2.52 -4.34
CA TYR A 185 -20.19 1.07 -4.19
C TYR A 185 -19.21 0.39 -5.16
N PRO A 186 -18.25 -0.41 -4.66
CA PRO A 186 -17.24 -1.01 -5.51
C PRO A 186 -17.79 -2.22 -6.25
N GLY A 187 -17.28 -2.47 -7.46
CA GLY A 187 -17.52 -3.77 -8.10
C GLY A 187 -17.00 -4.92 -7.24
N VAL A 188 -17.61 -6.09 -7.35
CA VAL A 188 -17.21 -7.30 -6.63
C VAL A 188 -16.86 -8.40 -7.63
N VAL A 189 -15.66 -8.98 -7.47
CA VAL A 189 -15.16 -10.08 -8.32
C VAL A 189 -15.05 -11.34 -7.50
N ALA A 190 -15.66 -12.43 -7.97
CA ALA A 190 -15.53 -13.74 -7.35
C ALA A 190 -14.11 -14.30 -7.62
N ILE A 191 -13.43 -14.73 -6.57
CA ILE A 191 -12.24 -15.57 -6.66
C ILE A 191 -12.70 -16.98 -6.32
N TYR A 192 -13.04 -17.75 -7.35
CA TYR A 192 -13.67 -19.07 -7.21
C TYR A 192 -12.59 -20.15 -7.12
N LEU A 193 -12.43 -20.71 -5.93
CA LEU A 193 -11.39 -21.70 -5.61
C LEU A 193 -11.93 -23.12 -5.71
N THR A 194 -11.20 -23.98 -6.42
CA THR A 194 -11.48 -25.41 -6.55
C THR A 194 -10.24 -26.24 -6.23
N GLY A 195 -10.42 -27.54 -5.98
CA GLY A 195 -9.33 -28.45 -5.65
C GLY A 195 -8.66 -28.13 -4.31
N ALA A 196 -7.43 -28.61 -4.15
CA ALA A 196 -6.60 -28.40 -2.98
C ALA A 196 -5.15 -28.11 -3.40
N PRO A 197 -4.40 -27.28 -2.65
CA PRO A 197 -2.97 -27.10 -2.90
C PRO A 197 -2.23 -28.44 -2.82
N ARG A 198 -1.29 -28.66 -3.73
CA ARG A 198 -0.43 -29.84 -3.68
C ARG A 198 0.61 -29.72 -2.56
N PRO A 199 1.14 -30.84 -2.05
CA PRO A 199 2.27 -30.82 -1.14
C PRO A 199 3.41 -29.94 -1.70
N GLY A 200 4.00 -29.11 -0.85
CA GLY A 200 5.05 -28.15 -1.23
C GLY A 200 4.58 -26.83 -1.86
N VAL A 201 3.29 -26.69 -2.19
CA VAL A 201 2.72 -25.42 -2.69
C VAL A 201 2.20 -24.59 -1.52
N GLY A 202 2.72 -23.40 -1.37
CA GLY A 202 2.37 -22.50 -0.27
C GLY A 202 1.43 -21.37 -0.65
N PRO A 203 1.00 -20.56 0.35
CA PRO A 203 0.06 -19.47 0.11
C PRO A 203 0.60 -18.40 -0.85
N HIS A 204 1.92 -18.18 -0.84
CA HIS A 204 2.54 -17.19 -1.71
C HIS A 204 2.49 -17.63 -3.19
N ASP A 205 2.60 -18.92 -3.46
CA ASP A 205 2.48 -19.47 -4.81
C ASP A 205 1.09 -19.21 -5.39
N VAL A 206 0.04 -19.47 -4.60
CA VAL A 206 -1.35 -19.19 -4.99
C VAL A 206 -1.56 -17.69 -5.23
N ALA A 207 -1.04 -16.85 -4.34
CA ALA A 207 -1.15 -15.39 -4.47
C ALA A 207 -0.46 -14.87 -5.73
N LEU A 208 0.78 -15.30 -6.00
CA LEU A 208 1.55 -14.89 -7.18
C LEU A 208 0.88 -15.35 -8.48
N ALA A 209 0.30 -16.54 -8.50
CA ALA A 209 -0.45 -17.02 -9.66
C ALA A 209 -1.68 -16.15 -9.96
N ILE A 210 -2.42 -15.73 -8.92
CA ILE A 210 -3.55 -14.81 -9.07
C ILE A 210 -3.07 -13.43 -9.54
N ILE A 211 -2.03 -12.85 -8.90
CA ILE A 211 -1.48 -11.54 -9.27
C ILE A 211 -1.02 -11.52 -10.73
N ARG A 212 -0.26 -12.54 -11.16
CA ARG A 212 0.17 -12.70 -12.57
C ARG A 212 -1.01 -12.63 -13.52
N ALA A 213 -2.14 -13.27 -13.18
CA ALA A 213 -3.30 -13.38 -14.04
C ALA A 213 -4.10 -12.07 -14.15
N VAL A 214 -4.22 -11.29 -13.05
CA VAL A 214 -5.19 -10.17 -12.97
C VAL A 214 -4.57 -8.80 -13.14
N PHE A 215 -3.27 -8.63 -12.82
CA PHE A 215 -2.65 -7.30 -12.68
C PHE A 215 -2.57 -6.53 -13.99
N ALA A 216 -2.02 -7.14 -15.05
CA ALA A 216 -1.77 -6.45 -16.32
C ALA A 216 -3.04 -5.87 -16.96
N LYS A 217 -4.18 -6.53 -16.77
CA LYS A 217 -5.49 -6.07 -17.28
C LYS A 217 -6.21 -5.13 -16.30
N GLY A 218 -5.69 -4.91 -15.10
CA GLY A 218 -6.38 -4.18 -14.03
C GLY A 218 -7.73 -4.81 -13.66
N TYR A 219 -7.86 -6.13 -13.79
CA TYR A 219 -9.12 -6.87 -13.74
C TYR A 219 -9.90 -6.66 -12.43
N VAL A 220 -9.20 -6.57 -11.31
CA VAL A 220 -9.76 -6.34 -9.97
C VAL A 220 -9.47 -4.94 -9.42
N LYS A 221 -8.93 -4.03 -10.25
CA LYS A 221 -8.54 -2.67 -9.81
C LYS A 221 -9.74 -1.95 -9.19
N ASN A 222 -9.55 -1.44 -7.95
CA ASN A 222 -10.57 -0.74 -7.14
C ASN A 222 -11.84 -1.54 -6.83
N LYS A 223 -11.85 -2.86 -7.04
CA LYS A 223 -12.96 -3.77 -6.72
C LYS A 223 -12.68 -4.56 -5.45
N VAL A 224 -13.70 -5.19 -4.90
CA VAL A 224 -13.54 -6.17 -3.80
C VAL A 224 -13.35 -7.56 -4.40
N MET A 225 -12.32 -8.27 -3.92
CA MET A 225 -12.10 -9.67 -4.25
C MET A 225 -12.82 -10.54 -3.22
N GLU A 226 -13.87 -11.25 -3.64
CA GLU A 226 -14.63 -12.15 -2.76
C GLU A 226 -14.25 -13.61 -3.04
N PHE A 227 -13.53 -14.22 -2.08
CA PHE A 227 -13.06 -15.60 -2.18
C PHE A 227 -14.18 -16.56 -1.79
N VAL A 228 -14.53 -17.43 -2.71
CA VAL A 228 -15.65 -18.38 -2.63
C VAL A 228 -15.27 -19.72 -3.26
N GLY A 229 -16.09 -20.71 -3.13
CA GLY A 229 -15.93 -22.01 -3.76
C GLY A 229 -15.40 -23.10 -2.81
N PRO A 230 -15.48 -24.36 -3.26
CA PRO A 230 -15.20 -25.54 -2.41
C PRO A 230 -13.72 -25.66 -2.00
N GLY A 231 -12.80 -25.06 -2.73
CA GLY A 231 -11.37 -25.08 -2.43
C GLY A 231 -10.99 -24.42 -1.11
N ILE A 232 -11.84 -23.52 -0.57
CA ILE A 232 -11.59 -22.85 0.72
C ILE A 232 -11.36 -23.87 1.84
N ALA A 233 -12.18 -24.91 1.91
CA ALA A 233 -12.10 -25.91 2.97
C ALA A 233 -10.80 -26.75 2.97
N SER A 234 -10.00 -26.65 1.92
CA SER A 234 -8.69 -27.34 1.82
C SER A 234 -7.53 -26.52 2.41
N MET A 235 -7.77 -25.31 2.89
CA MET A 235 -6.74 -24.39 3.37
C MET A 235 -7.04 -23.96 4.80
N THR A 236 -6.03 -23.99 5.66
CA THR A 236 -6.12 -23.43 7.01
C THR A 236 -6.32 -21.91 6.95
N THR A 237 -6.87 -21.32 8.00
CA THR A 237 -7.02 -19.86 8.11
C THR A 237 -5.66 -19.15 8.01
N ASP A 238 -4.58 -19.74 8.52
CA ASP A 238 -3.23 -19.18 8.42
C ASP A 238 -2.75 -19.17 6.96
N TYR A 239 -3.02 -20.24 6.20
CA TYR A 239 -2.75 -20.30 4.76
C TYR A 239 -3.56 -19.21 4.00
N ARG A 240 -4.88 -19.09 4.27
CA ARG A 240 -5.76 -18.07 3.67
C ARG A 240 -5.25 -16.65 3.98
N ASN A 241 -4.79 -16.37 5.20
CA ASN A 241 -4.17 -15.10 5.57
C ASN A 241 -2.93 -14.77 4.72
N GLY A 242 -2.12 -15.77 4.37
CA GLY A 242 -0.97 -15.61 3.49
C GLY A 242 -1.36 -15.24 2.06
N VAL A 243 -2.45 -15.81 1.51
CA VAL A 243 -3.00 -15.42 0.20
C VAL A 243 -3.64 -14.04 0.29
N ASP A 244 -4.47 -13.80 1.30
CA ASP A 244 -5.29 -12.60 1.47
C ASP A 244 -4.46 -11.32 1.52
N VAL A 245 -3.36 -11.31 2.25
CA VAL A 245 -2.49 -10.12 2.39
C VAL A 245 -1.87 -9.69 1.06
N MET A 246 -1.64 -10.62 0.15
CA MET A 246 -1.07 -10.36 -1.16
C MET A 246 -2.07 -9.78 -2.16
N THR A 247 -3.37 -9.80 -1.87
CA THR A 247 -4.38 -9.19 -2.74
C THR A 247 -4.15 -7.68 -2.95
N THR A 248 -3.46 -7.02 -2.02
CA THR A 248 -3.04 -5.62 -2.18
C THR A 248 -2.26 -5.38 -3.47
N GLU A 249 -1.45 -6.35 -3.90
CA GLU A 249 -0.59 -6.23 -5.08
C GLU A 249 -1.36 -6.39 -6.40
N THR A 250 -2.67 -6.66 -6.34
CA THR A 250 -3.57 -6.63 -7.48
C THR A 250 -4.22 -5.26 -7.71
N THR A 251 -3.93 -4.28 -6.86
CA THR A 251 -4.60 -2.96 -6.83
C THR A 251 -6.10 -3.00 -6.49
N CYS A 252 -6.59 -4.10 -5.92
CA CYS A 252 -7.97 -4.18 -5.44
C CYS A 252 -8.24 -3.21 -4.26
N LEU A 253 -9.50 -2.86 -4.04
CA LEU A 253 -9.91 -2.04 -2.90
C LEU A 253 -9.75 -2.82 -1.60
N SER A 254 -10.28 -4.03 -1.57
CA SER A 254 -10.24 -4.93 -0.42
C SER A 254 -10.47 -6.38 -0.85
N SER A 255 -10.44 -7.28 0.14
CA SER A 255 -10.74 -8.70 -0.01
C SER A 255 -11.65 -9.18 1.10
N ILE A 256 -12.42 -10.22 0.84
CA ILE A 256 -13.29 -10.91 1.82
C ILE A 256 -13.41 -12.38 1.43
N TRP A 257 -13.50 -13.25 2.40
CA TRP A 257 -13.61 -14.71 2.20
C TRP A 257 -14.90 -15.23 2.81
N ALA A 258 -15.45 -16.25 2.20
CA ALA A 258 -16.40 -17.12 2.87
C ALA A 258 -15.72 -17.77 4.09
N THR A 259 -16.43 -17.83 5.21
CA THR A 259 -15.90 -18.35 6.47
C THR A 259 -16.48 -19.71 6.81
N ASP A 260 -15.72 -20.53 7.51
CA ASP A 260 -16.06 -21.89 7.85
C ASP A 260 -15.58 -22.25 9.26
N GLU A 261 -15.64 -23.54 9.61
CA GLU A 261 -15.25 -24.04 10.92
C GLU A 261 -13.76 -23.83 11.21
N ASP A 262 -12.88 -23.79 10.18
CA ASP A 262 -11.45 -23.48 10.40
C ASP A 262 -11.26 -22.02 10.83
N THR A 263 -12.04 -21.09 10.25
CA THR A 263 -12.08 -19.70 10.71
C THR A 263 -12.59 -19.60 12.16
N HIS A 264 -13.63 -20.38 12.50
CA HIS A 264 -14.15 -20.46 13.88
C HIS A 264 -13.09 -20.99 14.85
N ALA A 265 -12.40 -22.07 14.48
CA ALA A 265 -11.32 -22.64 15.29
C ALA A 265 -10.18 -21.65 15.52
N PHE A 266 -9.78 -20.90 14.47
CA PHE A 266 -8.77 -19.84 14.60
C PHE A 266 -9.21 -18.76 15.60
N LEU A 267 -10.41 -18.21 15.47
CA LEU A 267 -10.92 -17.19 16.37
C LEU A 267 -11.08 -17.72 17.80
N THR A 268 -11.54 -18.95 17.97
CA THR A 268 -11.68 -19.61 19.28
C THR A 268 -10.33 -19.80 19.96
N MET A 269 -9.30 -20.23 19.22
CA MET A 269 -7.94 -20.39 19.74
C MET A 269 -7.38 -19.06 20.26
N HIS A 270 -7.77 -17.94 19.67
CA HIS A 270 -7.39 -16.59 20.11
C HIS A 270 -8.35 -16.01 21.18
N GLY A 271 -9.23 -16.84 21.78
CA GLY A 271 -10.18 -16.41 22.78
C GLY A 271 -11.33 -15.52 22.26
N ARG A 272 -11.60 -15.56 20.96
CA ARG A 272 -12.57 -14.70 20.27
C ARG A 272 -13.58 -15.47 19.42
N GLY A 273 -13.96 -16.67 19.88
CA GLY A 273 -14.97 -17.49 19.20
C GLY A 273 -16.29 -16.75 18.95
N ASP A 274 -16.67 -15.80 19.83
CA ASP A 274 -17.87 -14.98 19.68
C ASP A 274 -17.79 -13.99 18.49
N ASP A 275 -16.60 -13.72 17.95
CA ASP A 275 -16.40 -12.92 16.75
C ASP A 275 -16.67 -13.71 15.46
N TYR A 276 -16.94 -15.02 15.57
CA TYR A 276 -17.27 -15.86 14.42
C TYR A 276 -18.75 -15.78 14.05
N ARG A 277 -19.01 -15.73 12.78
CA ARG A 277 -20.27 -16.10 12.14
C ARG A 277 -20.00 -16.66 10.75
N GLU A 278 -20.82 -17.57 10.27
CA GLU A 278 -20.73 -18.07 8.91
C GLU A 278 -21.03 -16.93 7.93
N LEU A 279 -20.08 -16.63 7.05
CA LEU A 279 -20.22 -15.71 5.93
C LEU A 279 -20.18 -16.52 4.66
N LYS A 280 -21.26 -16.47 3.87
CA LYS A 280 -21.37 -17.12 2.57
C LYS A 280 -22.24 -16.30 1.63
N PRO A 281 -22.04 -16.42 0.32
CA PRO A 281 -22.96 -15.83 -0.65
C PRO A 281 -24.39 -16.39 -0.47
N ALA A 282 -25.38 -15.61 -0.86
CA ALA A 282 -26.76 -16.10 -0.98
C ALA A 282 -26.86 -17.21 -2.03
N ASP A 283 -28.00 -17.91 -2.08
CA ASP A 283 -28.24 -18.99 -3.07
C ASP A 283 -28.00 -18.56 -4.51
N VAL A 284 -28.24 -17.31 -4.83
CA VAL A 284 -27.87 -16.67 -6.09
C VAL A 284 -27.19 -15.35 -5.78
N ALA A 285 -25.93 -15.20 -6.15
CA ALA A 285 -25.17 -13.98 -6.05
C ALA A 285 -24.58 -13.60 -7.40
N TYR A 286 -24.55 -12.29 -7.72
CA TYR A 286 -23.94 -11.78 -8.96
C TYR A 286 -22.61 -11.12 -8.67
N TYR A 287 -21.65 -11.38 -9.52
CA TYR A 287 -20.30 -10.78 -9.49
C TYR A 287 -19.96 -10.13 -10.84
N ASP A 288 -19.25 -9.00 -10.79
CA ASP A 288 -18.84 -8.25 -12.00
C ASP A 288 -17.73 -8.95 -12.79
N GLY A 289 -17.29 -10.10 -12.34
CA GLY A 289 -16.30 -10.96 -12.96
C GLY A 289 -15.97 -12.14 -12.07
N CYS A 290 -15.17 -13.07 -12.61
CA CYS A 290 -14.73 -14.24 -11.87
C CYS A 290 -13.30 -14.62 -12.23
N VAL A 291 -12.51 -14.92 -11.22
CA VAL A 291 -11.20 -15.55 -11.32
C VAL A 291 -11.35 -16.99 -10.80
N GLU A 292 -11.43 -17.94 -11.69
CA GLU A 292 -11.46 -19.37 -11.32
C GLU A 292 -10.05 -19.88 -11.13
N VAL A 293 -9.76 -20.46 -9.95
CA VAL A 293 -8.44 -20.96 -9.57
C VAL A 293 -8.57 -22.43 -9.18
N ASP A 294 -7.99 -23.30 -9.97
CA ASP A 294 -7.79 -24.69 -9.59
C ASP A 294 -6.49 -24.81 -8.78
N LEU A 295 -6.64 -24.90 -7.46
CA LEU A 295 -5.53 -25.00 -6.51
C LEU A 295 -4.61 -26.18 -6.78
N SER A 296 -5.16 -27.30 -7.29
CA SER A 296 -4.40 -28.50 -7.59
C SER A 296 -3.44 -28.34 -8.79
N SER A 297 -3.65 -27.32 -9.61
CA SER A 297 -2.83 -27.01 -10.78
C SER A 297 -1.73 -25.97 -10.50
N ILE A 298 -1.75 -25.32 -9.32
CA ILE A 298 -0.72 -24.34 -8.95
C ILE A 298 0.60 -25.08 -8.66
N LYS A 299 1.70 -24.48 -9.10
CA LYS A 299 3.07 -24.91 -8.83
C LYS A 299 3.81 -23.86 -8.02
N PRO A 300 4.98 -24.19 -7.45
CA PRO A 300 5.85 -23.19 -6.84
C PRO A 300 6.17 -22.04 -7.79
N MET A 301 5.95 -20.82 -7.31
CA MET A 301 6.07 -19.58 -8.09
C MET A 301 7.26 -18.73 -7.63
N ILE A 302 7.79 -17.96 -8.56
CA ILE A 302 8.71 -16.88 -8.30
C ILE A 302 8.21 -15.62 -9.03
N ALA A 303 8.13 -14.49 -8.33
CA ALA A 303 7.95 -13.20 -8.99
C ALA A 303 9.32 -12.51 -9.08
N LEU A 304 9.83 -12.42 -10.31
CA LEU A 304 11.11 -11.79 -10.59
C LEU A 304 11.03 -10.25 -10.38
N PRO A 305 12.16 -9.58 -10.15
CA PRO A 305 12.17 -8.12 -10.09
C PRO A 305 11.51 -7.49 -11.34
N PHE A 306 10.83 -6.36 -11.30
CA PHE A 306 10.70 -5.41 -10.18
C PHE A 306 9.23 -5.20 -9.81
N HIS A 307 8.40 -6.21 -10.01
CA HIS A 307 6.97 -6.15 -9.64
C HIS A 307 6.44 -7.54 -9.28
N PRO A 308 5.50 -7.67 -8.30
CA PRO A 308 4.92 -8.98 -7.94
C PRO A 308 4.18 -9.69 -9.09
N SER A 309 3.73 -8.97 -10.11
CA SER A 309 3.09 -9.54 -11.30
C SER A 309 4.05 -10.17 -12.31
N ASN A 310 5.37 -9.94 -12.15
CA ASN A 310 6.39 -10.59 -12.99
C ASN A 310 6.63 -12.04 -12.55
N GLY A 311 5.54 -12.80 -12.49
CA GLY A 311 5.48 -14.14 -11.93
C GLY A 311 5.74 -15.25 -12.96
N PHE A 312 6.50 -16.26 -12.55
CA PHE A 312 6.78 -17.49 -13.32
C PHE A 312 6.63 -18.70 -12.41
N GLU A 313 6.30 -19.86 -12.96
CA GLU A 313 6.56 -21.12 -12.28
C GLU A 313 8.09 -21.27 -12.14
N ILE A 314 8.60 -21.78 -11.02
CA ILE A 314 10.05 -21.93 -10.84
C ILE A 314 10.62 -22.91 -11.90
N ASP A 315 9.84 -23.95 -12.26
CA ASP A 315 10.20 -24.87 -13.34
C ASP A 315 10.33 -24.15 -14.70
N GLU A 316 9.33 -23.28 -15.02
CA GLU A 316 9.34 -22.46 -16.25
C GLU A 316 10.59 -21.57 -16.32
N LEU A 317 10.96 -20.96 -15.19
CA LEU A 317 12.17 -20.17 -15.11
C LEU A 317 13.42 -21.01 -15.28
N ASN A 318 13.54 -22.16 -14.58
CA ASN A 318 14.71 -23.04 -14.65
C ASN A 318 14.93 -23.61 -16.04
N GLU A 319 13.86 -23.81 -16.82
CA GLU A 319 13.95 -24.27 -18.23
C GLU A 319 14.38 -23.17 -19.21
N ASN A 320 14.19 -21.88 -18.86
CA ASN A 320 14.38 -20.73 -19.75
C ASN A 320 15.19 -19.59 -19.08
N LEU A 321 16.19 -19.93 -18.26
CA LEU A 321 16.94 -18.99 -17.42
C LEU A 321 17.49 -17.79 -18.19
N GLU A 322 18.24 -18.05 -19.28
CA GLU A 322 18.96 -16.98 -20.00
C GLU A 322 17.99 -15.95 -20.60
N ASP A 323 16.94 -16.42 -21.27
CA ASP A 323 15.97 -15.54 -21.93
C ASP A 323 15.18 -14.70 -20.92
N ILE A 324 14.62 -15.35 -19.87
CA ILE A 324 13.79 -14.69 -18.87
C ILE A 324 14.63 -13.70 -18.04
N LEU A 325 15.81 -14.08 -17.59
CA LEU A 325 16.65 -13.21 -16.78
C LEU A 325 17.21 -12.05 -17.60
N HIS A 326 17.48 -12.25 -18.89
CA HIS A 326 17.90 -11.15 -19.78
C HIS A 326 16.82 -10.05 -19.89
N GLU A 327 15.56 -10.40 -20.01
CA GLU A 327 14.46 -9.42 -20.02
C GLU A 327 14.41 -8.60 -18.73
N VAL A 328 14.68 -9.22 -17.57
CA VAL A 328 14.76 -8.51 -16.29
C VAL A 328 15.96 -7.55 -16.26
N GLU A 329 17.12 -7.94 -16.83
CA GLU A 329 18.29 -7.07 -16.94
C GLU A 329 18.03 -5.85 -17.84
N LEU A 330 17.25 -6.01 -18.93
CA LEU A 330 16.84 -4.89 -19.78
C LEU A 330 15.99 -3.86 -19.01
N GLU A 331 15.13 -4.34 -18.12
CA GLU A 331 14.34 -3.46 -17.24
C GLU A 331 15.23 -2.78 -16.18
N ALA A 332 16.15 -3.53 -15.57
CA ALA A 332 17.12 -3.01 -14.62
C ALA A 332 17.99 -1.90 -15.23
N ALA A 333 18.37 -2.04 -16.49
CA ALA A 333 19.17 -1.03 -17.21
C ALA A 333 18.41 0.31 -17.35
N LYS A 334 17.09 0.28 -17.53
CA LYS A 334 16.25 1.49 -17.55
C LYS A 334 16.22 2.15 -16.17
N ILE A 335 16.01 1.36 -15.10
CA ILE A 335 15.98 1.84 -13.70
C ILE A 335 17.33 2.47 -13.30
N GLY A 336 18.43 1.86 -13.67
CA GLY A 336 19.77 2.32 -13.37
C GLY A 336 20.28 3.46 -14.26
N GLU A 337 19.50 3.88 -15.26
CA GLU A 337 19.88 4.93 -16.26
C GLU A 337 21.26 4.69 -16.89
N GLY A 338 21.68 3.45 -17.03
CA GLY A 338 23.01 3.07 -17.52
C GLY A 338 24.19 3.43 -16.57
N LYS A 339 23.91 3.87 -15.35
CA LYS A 339 24.93 4.25 -14.35
C LYS A 339 25.26 3.14 -13.37
N THR A 340 24.43 2.10 -13.30
CA THR A 340 24.60 0.96 -12.40
C THR A 340 24.97 -0.28 -13.20
N HIS A 341 25.72 -1.18 -12.58
CA HIS A 341 25.92 -2.53 -13.11
C HIS A 341 25.04 -3.50 -12.34
N PHE A 342 24.16 -4.19 -13.07
CA PHE A 342 23.33 -5.25 -12.53
C PHE A 342 23.22 -6.39 -13.55
N SER A 343 23.52 -7.60 -13.13
CA SER A 343 23.37 -8.80 -13.95
C SER A 343 22.76 -9.93 -13.14
N LEU A 344 21.83 -10.62 -13.74
CA LEU A 344 21.27 -11.90 -13.27
C LEU A 344 21.88 -13.07 -14.00
N LEU A 345 22.36 -12.85 -15.24
CA LEU A 345 23.01 -13.90 -16.05
C LEU A 345 24.34 -14.34 -15.44
N ASP A 346 25.05 -13.45 -14.72
CA ASP A 346 26.28 -13.81 -13.99
C ASP A 346 26.04 -14.77 -12.80
N LYS A 347 24.79 -14.97 -12.41
CA LYS A 347 24.38 -15.89 -11.34
C LYS A 347 23.99 -17.27 -11.85
N ILE A 348 24.08 -17.50 -13.15
CA ILE A 348 23.90 -18.81 -13.73
C ILE A 348 25.22 -19.57 -13.65
N VAL A 349 25.28 -20.58 -12.78
CA VAL A 349 26.45 -21.44 -12.58
C VAL A 349 26.01 -22.87 -12.87
N ASP A 350 26.72 -23.56 -13.77
CA ASP A 350 26.40 -24.91 -14.21
C ASP A 350 24.94 -25.07 -14.66
N GLY A 351 24.39 -24.06 -15.33
CA GLY A 351 23.00 -24.03 -15.84
C GLY A 351 21.92 -23.88 -14.77
N LYS A 352 22.28 -23.42 -13.57
CA LYS A 352 21.38 -23.18 -12.44
C LYS A 352 21.51 -21.77 -11.90
N LEU A 353 20.40 -21.18 -11.46
CA LEU A 353 20.38 -19.86 -10.83
C LEU A 353 20.80 -19.97 -9.37
N HIS A 354 21.83 -19.21 -9.00
CA HIS A 354 22.32 -19.05 -7.63
C HIS A 354 21.86 -17.70 -7.06
N VAL A 355 21.24 -17.72 -5.90
CA VAL A 355 20.81 -16.51 -5.18
C VAL A 355 21.69 -16.26 -3.96
N GLN A 356 21.81 -14.98 -3.54
CA GLN A 356 22.74 -14.60 -2.49
C GLN A 356 22.09 -14.49 -1.13
N GLN A 357 20.76 -14.35 -1.08
CA GLN A 357 20.05 -14.16 0.18
C GLN A 357 18.64 -14.72 0.12
N GLY A 358 18.21 -15.34 1.22
CA GLY A 358 16.82 -15.73 1.48
C GLY A 358 16.27 -14.98 2.70
N VAL A 359 15.00 -14.54 2.63
CA VAL A 359 14.33 -13.86 3.75
C VAL A 359 12.89 -14.35 3.87
N ILE A 360 12.52 -14.82 5.05
CA ILE A 360 11.15 -15.22 5.41
C ILE A 360 10.67 -14.24 6.48
N ALA A 361 9.76 -13.31 6.13
CA ALA A 361 9.46 -12.19 7.01
C ALA A 361 8.05 -11.61 6.82
N GLY A 362 7.65 -10.75 7.76
CA GLY A 362 6.44 -9.95 7.71
C GLY A 362 5.17 -10.77 7.92
N CYS A 363 4.06 -10.13 7.60
CA CYS A 363 2.71 -10.70 7.79
C CYS A 363 2.33 -11.79 6.76
N SER A 364 3.12 -11.96 5.71
CA SER A 364 2.95 -13.02 4.71
C SER A 364 3.84 -14.23 4.98
N GLY A 365 5.15 -14.03 5.20
CA GLY A 365 6.11 -15.12 5.37
C GLY A 365 6.38 -15.52 6.80
N GLY A 366 6.24 -14.60 7.77
CA GLY A 366 6.57 -14.86 9.18
C GLY A 366 5.46 -15.52 10.00
N ASN A 367 4.33 -15.91 9.39
CA ASN A 367 3.24 -16.61 10.06
C ASN A 367 3.68 -18.02 10.49
N TYR A 368 2.92 -18.62 11.42
CA TYR A 368 3.32 -19.86 12.07
C TYR A 368 3.55 -20.99 11.07
N ASP A 369 2.57 -21.26 10.20
CA ASP A 369 2.65 -22.34 9.22
C ASP A 369 3.87 -22.20 8.29
N SER A 370 4.09 -21.01 7.71
CA SER A 370 5.22 -20.79 6.78
C SER A 370 6.57 -21.03 7.45
N VAL A 371 6.74 -20.60 8.72
CA VAL A 371 8.01 -20.81 9.44
C VAL A 371 8.19 -22.26 9.86
N VAL A 372 7.11 -22.97 10.26
CA VAL A 372 7.16 -24.42 10.56
C VAL A 372 7.57 -25.21 9.32
N GLN A 373 6.97 -24.94 8.17
CA GLN A 373 7.33 -25.64 6.92
C GLN A 373 8.79 -25.39 6.54
N ALA A 374 9.28 -24.15 6.68
CA ALA A 374 10.69 -23.85 6.45
C ALA A 374 11.61 -24.59 7.43
N ALA A 375 11.24 -24.66 8.71
CA ALA A 375 12.04 -25.37 9.72
C ALA A 375 12.10 -26.88 9.46
N ARG A 376 11.02 -27.48 8.97
CA ARG A 376 11.00 -28.91 8.59
C ARG A 376 11.96 -29.21 7.46
N VAL A 377 11.97 -28.40 6.41
CA VAL A 377 12.90 -28.53 5.27
C VAL A 377 14.35 -28.42 5.74
N LEU A 378 14.59 -27.49 6.69
CA LEU A 378 15.95 -27.20 7.15
C LEU A 378 16.45 -28.11 8.27
N LYS A 379 15.60 -28.94 8.85
CA LYS A 379 15.97 -29.86 9.92
C LYS A 379 17.06 -30.83 9.45
N GLY A 380 18.24 -30.75 10.05
CA GLY A 380 19.41 -31.53 9.68
C GLY A 380 20.08 -31.10 8.37
N ALA A 381 19.59 -30.04 7.71
CA ALA A 381 20.23 -29.43 6.56
C ALA A 381 21.34 -28.45 6.96
N ASN A 382 22.02 -27.87 5.96
CA ASN A 382 23.07 -26.87 6.15
C ASN A 382 22.97 -25.83 5.03
N THR A 383 22.76 -24.58 5.39
CA THR A 383 22.66 -23.47 4.42
C THR A 383 23.99 -23.08 3.80
N GLY A 384 25.10 -23.72 4.21
CA GLY A 384 26.44 -23.47 3.70
C GLY A 384 27.16 -22.33 4.45
N CYS A 385 28.46 -22.17 4.07
CA CYS A 385 29.33 -21.11 4.60
C CYS A 385 29.78 -20.13 3.51
N GLY A 386 29.11 -20.14 2.36
CA GLY A 386 29.35 -19.24 1.24
C GLY A 386 28.64 -17.90 1.36
N GLU A 387 28.35 -17.30 0.23
CA GLU A 387 27.67 -15.99 0.18
C GLU A 387 26.20 -16.06 0.62
N PHE A 388 25.54 -17.18 0.33
CA PHE A 388 24.13 -17.33 0.67
C PHE A 388 23.88 -17.23 2.17
N SER A 389 22.84 -16.45 2.54
CA SER A 389 22.38 -16.32 3.93
C SER A 389 20.86 -16.37 4.00
N LEU A 390 20.31 -16.93 5.10
CA LEU A 390 18.86 -17.00 5.35
C LEU A 390 18.52 -16.27 6.64
N SER A 391 17.57 -15.31 6.57
CA SER A 391 16.97 -14.67 7.75
C SER A 391 15.49 -15.04 7.88
N VAL A 392 15.05 -15.35 9.11
CA VAL A 392 13.67 -15.71 9.44
C VAL A 392 13.15 -14.81 10.55
N TYR A 393 11.98 -14.19 10.32
CA TYR A 393 11.32 -13.24 11.22
C TYR A 393 9.93 -13.76 11.58
N PRO A 394 9.72 -14.44 12.70
CA PRO A 394 8.37 -14.74 13.17
C PRO A 394 7.54 -13.48 13.31
N THR A 395 6.29 -13.54 12.91
CA THR A 395 5.41 -12.36 12.73
C THR A 395 4.97 -11.70 14.04
N SER A 396 4.99 -12.47 15.16
CA SER A 396 4.65 -11.98 16.50
C SER A 396 5.38 -12.78 17.59
N GLN A 397 5.44 -12.23 18.80
CA GLN A 397 6.02 -12.96 19.94
C GLN A 397 5.21 -14.20 20.32
N PRO A 398 3.86 -14.23 20.29
CA PRO A 398 3.12 -15.49 20.46
C PRO A 398 3.56 -16.57 19.48
N VAL A 399 3.72 -16.24 18.18
CA VAL A 399 4.23 -17.17 17.17
C VAL A 399 5.65 -17.63 17.52
N ALA A 400 6.56 -16.69 17.84
CA ALA A 400 7.95 -17.01 18.18
C ALA A 400 8.06 -17.91 19.42
N LEU A 401 7.20 -17.71 20.44
CA LEU A 401 7.14 -18.56 21.63
C LEU A 401 6.75 -20.00 21.29
N GLU A 402 5.73 -20.19 20.47
CA GLU A 402 5.29 -21.55 20.11
C GLU A 402 6.31 -22.25 19.21
N LEU A 403 6.91 -21.53 18.25
CA LEU A 403 8.03 -22.05 17.45
C LEU A 403 9.21 -22.46 18.32
N THR A 404 9.52 -21.68 19.38
CA THR A 404 10.58 -21.99 20.34
C THR A 404 10.22 -23.21 21.18
N ARG A 405 8.98 -23.28 21.70
CA ARG A 405 8.49 -24.38 22.55
C ARG A 405 8.54 -25.71 21.82
N ARG A 406 8.24 -25.72 20.52
CA ARG A 406 8.25 -26.94 19.69
C ARG A 406 9.62 -27.26 19.06
N GLY A 407 10.64 -26.42 19.27
CA GLY A 407 12.00 -26.68 18.79
C GLY A 407 12.28 -26.19 17.36
N TYR A 408 11.32 -25.61 16.64
CA TYR A 408 11.52 -25.14 15.27
C TYR A 408 12.57 -24.01 15.16
N ILE A 409 12.64 -23.13 16.17
CA ILE A 409 13.72 -22.12 16.24
C ILE A 409 15.10 -22.77 16.35
N TYR A 410 15.20 -23.87 17.11
CA TYR A 410 16.45 -24.63 17.22
C TYR A 410 16.84 -25.23 15.86
N ASP A 411 15.92 -25.91 15.18
CA ASP A 411 16.18 -26.54 13.86
C ASP A 411 16.64 -25.50 12.81
N LEU A 412 16.01 -24.32 12.79
CA LEU A 412 16.41 -23.21 11.90
C LEU A 412 17.82 -22.72 12.20
N MET A 413 18.15 -22.48 13.48
CA MET A 413 19.47 -21.97 13.88
C MET A 413 20.57 -23.02 13.68
N GLU A 414 20.28 -24.30 13.94
CA GLU A 414 21.23 -25.41 13.73
C GLU A 414 21.58 -25.54 12.23
N ALA A 415 20.62 -25.32 11.33
CA ALA A 415 20.85 -25.30 9.88
C ALA A 415 21.65 -24.08 9.39
N GLY A 416 21.85 -23.04 10.21
CA GLY A 416 22.57 -21.82 9.88
C GLY A 416 21.69 -20.62 9.55
N ALA A 417 20.37 -20.69 9.72
CA ALA A 417 19.50 -19.53 9.55
C ALA A 417 19.62 -18.53 10.71
N ILE A 418 19.48 -17.25 10.41
CA ILE A 418 19.47 -16.16 11.40
C ILE A 418 18.03 -15.89 11.80
N VAL A 419 17.63 -16.26 13.02
CA VAL A 419 16.30 -15.98 13.53
C VAL A 419 16.27 -14.62 14.22
N ARG A 420 15.31 -13.80 13.82
CA ARG A 420 15.13 -12.44 14.32
C ARG A 420 13.74 -12.28 14.98
N THR A 421 13.42 -11.09 15.44
CA THR A 421 12.14 -10.76 16.07
C THR A 421 11.15 -10.13 15.08
N ALA A 422 9.89 -9.97 15.47
CA ALA A 422 8.84 -9.35 14.65
C ALA A 422 9.25 -7.96 14.16
N PHE A 423 9.36 -7.80 12.85
CA PHE A 423 9.84 -6.60 12.21
C PHE A 423 9.44 -6.57 10.72
N CYS A 424 8.90 -5.45 10.23
CA CYS A 424 8.50 -5.28 8.84
C CYS A 424 9.63 -4.77 7.92
N GLY A 425 10.80 -4.46 8.46
CA GLY A 425 11.93 -3.85 7.73
C GLY A 425 12.27 -4.49 6.39
N PRO A 426 12.40 -5.82 6.30
CA PRO A 426 12.69 -6.48 5.03
C PRO A 426 11.64 -6.26 3.94
N CYS A 427 10.39 -5.95 4.29
CA CYS A 427 9.33 -5.68 3.32
C CYS A 427 9.45 -4.32 2.64
N PHE A 428 10.22 -3.37 3.20
CA PHE A 428 10.32 -2.01 2.68
C PHE A 428 11.76 -1.46 2.59
N GLY A 429 12.77 -2.32 2.62
CA GLY A 429 14.17 -1.96 2.39
C GLY A 429 14.89 -1.39 3.60
N ALA A 430 14.49 -1.74 4.81
CA ALA A 430 15.10 -1.28 6.06
C ALA A 430 15.66 -2.43 6.92
N GLY A 431 16.10 -3.49 6.31
CA GLY A 431 16.72 -4.64 6.98
C GLY A 431 17.01 -5.76 6.01
N ASP A 432 18.06 -6.53 6.27
CA ASP A 432 18.54 -7.61 5.41
C ASP A 432 18.71 -7.19 3.94
N THR A 433 19.41 -6.08 3.73
CA THR A 433 19.73 -5.58 2.39
C THR A 433 20.78 -6.48 1.74
N PRO A 434 20.59 -6.89 0.47
CA PRO A 434 21.59 -7.65 -0.26
C PRO A 434 22.79 -6.75 -0.67
N ALA A 435 23.89 -7.36 -1.04
CA ALA A 435 25.02 -6.65 -1.63
C ALA A 435 24.67 -6.04 -2.99
N ASN A 436 25.50 -5.11 -3.48
CA ASN A 436 25.37 -4.60 -4.86
C ASN A 436 25.41 -5.77 -5.85
N ASN A 437 24.57 -5.74 -6.89
CA ASN A 437 24.38 -6.82 -7.84
C ASN A 437 23.81 -8.11 -7.23
N GLY A 438 23.36 -8.13 -5.97
CA GLY A 438 22.80 -9.32 -5.33
C GLY A 438 21.34 -9.57 -5.71
N LEU A 439 20.93 -10.85 -5.73
CA LEU A 439 19.56 -11.29 -5.83
C LEU A 439 19.11 -11.89 -4.48
N SER A 440 18.10 -11.29 -3.88
CA SER A 440 17.46 -11.78 -2.66
C SER A 440 16.11 -12.42 -2.98
N ILE A 441 15.86 -13.65 -2.54
CA ILE A 441 14.55 -14.30 -2.62
C ILE A 441 13.82 -14.11 -1.31
N ARG A 442 12.58 -13.62 -1.35
CA ARG A 442 11.86 -13.24 -0.14
C ARG A 442 10.41 -13.75 -0.11
N HIS A 443 10.00 -14.28 1.01
CA HIS A 443 8.59 -14.36 1.37
C HIS A 443 8.23 -13.09 2.12
N THR A 444 8.02 -12.03 1.37
CA THR A 444 7.56 -10.71 1.78
C THR A 444 6.54 -10.25 0.75
N THR A 445 6.06 -9.01 0.82
CA THR A 445 4.92 -8.61 -0.01
C THR A 445 5.30 -7.92 -1.31
N ARG A 446 6.49 -7.31 -1.43
CA ARG A 446 6.87 -6.48 -2.58
C ARG A 446 8.32 -6.63 -2.99
N ASN A 447 8.55 -6.48 -4.29
CA ASN A 447 9.86 -6.48 -4.93
C ASN A 447 10.05 -5.30 -5.92
N PHE A 448 9.44 -4.16 -5.64
CA PHE A 448 9.59 -2.94 -6.45
C PHE A 448 11.04 -2.47 -6.51
N PRO A 449 11.42 -1.66 -7.52
CA PRO A 449 12.77 -1.11 -7.64
C PRO A 449 13.25 -0.44 -6.36
N ASN A 450 14.51 -0.70 -5.99
CA ASN A 450 15.22 -0.12 -4.84
C ASN A 450 14.59 -0.40 -3.47
N ARG A 451 13.58 -1.26 -3.39
CA ARG A 451 12.90 -1.61 -2.15
C ARG A 451 13.73 -2.51 -1.24
N GLU A 452 14.73 -3.14 -1.77
CA GLU A 452 15.75 -3.92 -1.05
C GLU A 452 16.80 -3.04 -0.35
N GLY A 453 16.87 -1.73 -0.66
CA GLY A 453 17.80 -0.77 -0.06
C GLY A 453 18.88 -0.23 -1.00
N SER A 454 18.84 -0.53 -2.29
CA SER A 454 19.78 0.03 -3.29
C SER A 454 19.66 1.54 -3.42
N LYS A 455 20.80 2.15 -3.75
CA LYS A 455 20.93 3.59 -4.03
C LYS A 455 21.57 3.80 -5.40
N PRO A 456 20.78 3.84 -6.49
CA PRO A 456 21.29 3.98 -7.86
C PRO A 456 22.16 5.21 -8.06
N GLY A 457 21.84 6.32 -7.36
CA GLY A 457 22.69 7.53 -7.36
C GLY A 457 24.12 7.32 -6.87
N ASN A 458 24.36 6.24 -6.09
CA ASN A 458 25.69 5.80 -5.63
C ASN A 458 26.25 4.64 -6.48
N GLY A 459 25.65 4.35 -7.64
CA GLY A 459 26.07 3.24 -8.51
C GLY A 459 25.65 1.86 -8.00
N GLN A 460 24.68 1.78 -7.08
CA GLN A 460 24.21 0.53 -6.49
C GLN A 460 22.89 0.10 -7.11
N LEU A 461 22.79 -1.16 -7.47
CA LEU A 461 21.54 -1.84 -7.81
C LEU A 461 21.61 -3.30 -7.38
N SER A 462 20.61 -3.75 -6.66
CA SER A 462 20.34 -5.15 -6.33
C SER A 462 18.84 -5.40 -6.50
N ALA A 463 18.39 -6.62 -6.31
CA ALA A 463 17.01 -6.94 -6.58
C ALA A 463 16.41 -7.96 -5.62
N VAL A 464 15.09 -7.94 -5.53
CA VAL A 464 14.29 -8.91 -4.79
C VAL A 464 13.43 -9.71 -5.78
N ALA A 465 13.40 -11.02 -5.62
CA ALA A 465 12.35 -11.88 -6.16
C ALA A 465 11.48 -12.41 -5.02
N LEU A 466 10.17 -12.56 -5.27
CA LEU A 466 9.24 -13.08 -4.26
C LEU A 466 9.04 -14.59 -4.46
N MET A 467 9.07 -15.33 -3.37
CA MET A 467 8.87 -16.79 -3.34
C MET A 467 8.19 -17.23 -2.05
N ASP A 468 7.56 -18.39 -2.05
CA ASP A 468 7.05 -19.01 -0.82
C ASP A 468 8.19 -19.51 0.09
N ALA A 469 7.95 -19.48 1.40
CA ALA A 469 8.90 -19.90 2.43
C ALA A 469 9.38 -21.34 2.24
N ARG A 470 8.54 -22.23 1.68
CA ARG A 470 8.86 -23.63 1.38
C ARG A 470 9.96 -23.73 0.32
N SER A 471 9.81 -22.99 -0.79
CA SER A 471 10.81 -22.95 -1.87
C SER A 471 12.06 -22.16 -1.47
N ILE A 472 11.93 -21.13 -0.60
CA ILE A 472 13.10 -20.45 -0.02
C ILE A 472 13.91 -21.41 0.84
N ALA A 473 13.24 -22.22 1.69
CA ALA A 473 13.93 -23.21 2.52
C ALA A 473 14.57 -24.32 1.70
N ALA A 474 13.91 -24.81 0.63
CA ALA A 474 14.50 -25.76 -0.33
C ALA A 474 15.75 -25.19 -1.00
N THR A 475 15.71 -23.94 -1.44
CA THR A 475 16.85 -23.22 -2.01
C THR A 475 17.97 -23.05 -0.98
N ALA A 476 17.64 -22.74 0.27
CA ALA A 476 18.60 -22.61 1.36
C ALA A 476 19.30 -23.95 1.68
N ALA A 477 18.54 -25.05 1.77
CA ALA A 477 19.07 -26.39 1.98
C ALA A 477 19.99 -26.84 0.83
N ASN A 478 19.82 -26.26 -0.37
CA ASN A 478 20.64 -26.48 -1.55
C ASN A 478 21.73 -25.39 -1.74
N GLY A 479 22.14 -24.71 -0.65
CA GLY A 479 23.25 -23.74 -0.65
C GLY A 479 23.02 -22.49 -1.52
N GLY A 480 21.76 -22.09 -1.74
CA GLY A 480 21.40 -20.93 -2.57
C GLY A 480 21.11 -21.25 -4.03
N VAL A 481 21.09 -22.53 -4.44
CA VAL A 481 20.65 -22.94 -5.77
C VAL A 481 19.12 -22.93 -5.82
N LEU A 482 18.53 -22.15 -6.73
CA LEU A 482 17.07 -22.02 -6.87
C LEU A 482 16.41 -23.40 -7.04
N THR A 483 15.56 -23.75 -6.08
CA THR A 483 14.94 -25.08 -5.97
C THR A 483 13.45 -24.94 -5.62
N PRO A 484 12.53 -25.45 -6.44
CA PRO A 484 11.12 -25.49 -6.08
C PRO A 484 10.87 -26.48 -4.93
N ALA A 485 9.95 -26.16 -4.03
CA ALA A 485 9.64 -27.02 -2.89
C ALA A 485 9.09 -28.41 -3.31
N THR A 486 8.49 -28.50 -4.48
CA THR A 486 7.99 -29.77 -5.06
C THR A 486 9.08 -30.74 -5.47
N ASP A 487 10.36 -30.35 -5.49
CA ASP A 487 11.49 -31.26 -5.69
C ASP A 487 11.84 -32.06 -4.42
N LEU A 488 11.28 -31.66 -3.27
CA LEU A 488 11.45 -32.39 -2.02
C LEU A 488 10.46 -33.56 -1.94
N PRO A 489 10.77 -34.60 -1.15
CA PRO A 489 9.85 -35.72 -0.93
C PRO A 489 8.49 -35.25 -0.38
N GLU A 490 7.38 -35.85 -0.85
CA GLU A 490 6.02 -35.47 -0.45
C GLU A 490 5.80 -35.59 1.07
N ASP A 491 6.40 -36.58 1.72
CA ASP A 491 6.33 -36.81 3.16
C ASP A 491 6.95 -35.68 4.01
N THR A 492 7.71 -34.76 3.40
CA THR A 492 8.16 -33.52 4.04
C THR A 492 6.99 -32.67 4.54
N TRP A 493 5.83 -32.79 3.91
CA TRP A 493 4.67 -31.91 4.08
C TRP A 493 3.50 -32.54 4.85
N ASP A 494 3.59 -33.82 5.22
CA ASP A 494 2.46 -34.61 5.75
C ASP A 494 2.06 -34.28 7.19
N GLU A 495 2.93 -33.63 7.97
CA GLU A 495 2.66 -33.36 9.37
C GLU A 495 1.87 -32.07 9.58
N ALA A 496 0.78 -32.13 10.36
CA ALA A 496 -0.03 -30.97 10.67
C ALA A 496 0.75 -29.90 11.45
N CYS A 497 0.50 -28.63 11.16
CA CYS A 497 1.08 -27.49 11.86
C CYS A 497 0.22 -27.13 13.09
N GLU A 498 0.36 -27.87 14.18
CA GLU A 498 -0.36 -27.55 15.42
C GLU A 498 0.17 -26.25 16.02
N TYR A 499 -0.71 -25.30 16.27
CA TYR A 499 -0.43 -24.01 16.91
C TYR A 499 -1.21 -23.85 18.20
N THR A 500 -0.58 -23.29 19.22
CA THR A 500 -1.22 -22.88 20.47
C THR A 500 -0.90 -21.42 20.73
N PHE A 501 -1.94 -20.59 20.77
CA PHE A 501 -1.79 -19.17 21.05
C PHE A 501 -1.53 -18.89 22.53
N ASP A 502 -0.45 -18.17 22.84
CA ASP A 502 -0.11 -17.70 24.18
C ASP A 502 -0.06 -16.17 24.17
N ASP A 503 -1.07 -15.53 24.74
CA ASP A 503 -1.21 -14.08 24.78
C ASP A 503 -0.36 -13.38 25.86
N ALA A 504 0.45 -14.13 26.61
CA ALA A 504 1.28 -13.59 27.69
C ALA A 504 2.17 -12.41 27.29
N PRO A 505 2.79 -12.38 26.09
CA PRO A 505 3.54 -11.20 25.63
C PRO A 505 2.65 -9.96 25.51
N TYR A 506 1.43 -10.10 25.01
CA TYR A 506 0.49 -9.00 24.84
C TYR A 506 -0.01 -8.48 26.18
N LYS A 507 -0.41 -9.37 27.09
CA LYS A 507 -0.84 -9.00 28.45
C LYS A 507 0.23 -8.24 29.24
N LYS A 508 1.52 -8.56 29.01
CA LYS A 508 2.64 -7.97 29.74
C LYS A 508 3.18 -6.68 29.10
N ARG A 509 3.05 -6.52 27.78
CA ARG A 509 3.77 -5.46 27.06
C ARG A 509 2.89 -4.44 26.35
N VAL A 510 1.68 -4.83 25.93
CA VAL A 510 0.77 -3.93 25.23
C VAL A 510 0.04 -3.03 26.22
N TYR A 511 0.00 -1.72 25.94
CA TYR A 511 -0.83 -0.79 26.67
C TYR A 511 -2.25 -0.78 26.08
N TRP A 512 -3.24 -1.16 26.89
CA TRP A 512 -4.65 -1.23 26.51
C TRP A 512 -5.41 -0.06 27.12
N GLY A 513 -5.41 1.09 26.40
CA GLY A 513 -5.98 2.36 26.86
C GLY A 513 -7.33 2.73 26.27
N PHE A 514 -7.89 1.93 25.34
CA PHE A 514 -9.17 2.28 24.72
C PHE A 514 -10.28 2.42 25.77
N GLY A 515 -11.01 3.54 25.74
CA GLY A 515 -12.02 3.89 26.74
C GLY A 515 -11.44 4.40 28.07
N LYS A 516 -10.10 4.60 28.16
CA LYS A 516 -9.38 5.08 29.35
C LYS A 516 -8.49 6.27 29.00
N ALA A 517 -9.03 7.24 28.24
CA ALA A 517 -8.29 8.43 27.89
C ALA A 517 -7.95 9.27 29.14
N GLU A 518 -6.73 9.78 29.18
CA GLU A 518 -6.22 10.68 30.21
C GLU A 518 -5.89 12.05 29.60
N PRO A 519 -6.89 12.93 29.36
CA PRO A 519 -6.69 14.18 28.61
C PRO A 519 -5.65 15.14 29.23
N ALA A 520 -5.41 15.03 30.54
CA ALA A 520 -4.42 15.83 31.25
C ALA A 520 -2.98 15.40 30.99
N ASP A 521 -2.76 14.19 30.46
CA ASP A 521 -1.42 13.72 30.15
C ASP A 521 -0.81 14.56 29.02
N GLU A 522 0.49 14.81 29.13
CA GLU A 522 1.25 15.54 28.12
C GLU A 522 1.66 14.62 26.97
N LEU A 523 1.65 15.14 25.74
CA LEU A 523 2.28 14.49 24.61
C LEU A 523 3.79 14.69 24.69
N VAL A 524 4.54 13.59 24.58
CA VAL A 524 5.99 13.65 24.56
C VAL A 524 6.46 13.78 23.11
N GLU A 525 6.86 14.99 22.72
CA GLU A 525 7.36 15.30 21.37
C GLU A 525 8.88 15.36 21.38
N GLY A 526 9.52 14.44 20.66
CA GLY A 526 10.96 14.48 20.43
C GLY A 526 11.36 15.61 19.46
N PRO A 527 12.66 15.96 19.38
CA PRO A 527 13.14 17.09 18.56
C PRO A 527 12.80 16.99 17.07
N ASN A 528 12.63 15.78 16.54
CA ASN A 528 12.27 15.55 15.14
C ASN A 528 10.77 15.66 14.87
N ILE A 529 9.92 15.56 15.87
CA ILE A 529 8.47 15.65 15.70
C ILE A 529 8.09 17.10 15.47
N LYS A 530 7.56 17.43 14.30
CA LYS A 530 7.22 18.79 13.90
C LYS A 530 5.75 18.88 13.47
N PRO A 531 5.08 20.01 13.78
CA PRO A 531 3.72 20.24 13.30
C PRO A 531 3.70 20.42 11.77
N TRP A 532 2.52 20.23 11.18
CA TRP A 532 2.30 20.60 9.78
C TRP A 532 2.46 22.11 9.61
N PRO A 533 3.12 22.57 8.52
CA PRO A 533 3.15 23.98 8.18
C PRO A 533 1.74 24.49 7.87
N ALA A 534 1.54 25.80 7.97
CA ALA A 534 0.31 26.42 7.51
C ALA A 534 0.17 26.29 5.99
N MET A 535 -1.05 26.08 5.51
CA MET A 535 -1.38 25.96 4.09
C MET A 535 -2.50 26.95 3.77
N GLU A 536 -2.37 27.64 2.62
CA GLU A 536 -3.36 28.62 2.21
C GLU A 536 -4.55 27.94 1.50
N PRO A 537 -5.75 28.51 1.58
CA PRO A 537 -6.88 28.14 0.73
C PRO A 537 -6.57 28.34 -0.74
N LEU A 538 -7.11 27.47 -1.60
CA LEU A 538 -6.93 27.55 -3.06
C LEU A 538 -7.33 28.92 -3.60
N GLY A 539 -6.48 29.53 -4.41
CA GLY A 539 -6.76 30.77 -5.14
C GLY A 539 -7.88 30.64 -6.17
N ASP A 540 -8.41 31.75 -6.63
CA ASP A 540 -9.40 31.75 -7.72
C ASP A 540 -8.78 31.26 -9.03
N ASP A 541 -7.57 31.73 -9.32
CA ASP A 541 -6.71 31.29 -10.42
C ASP A 541 -5.45 30.64 -9.84
N ILE A 542 -4.81 29.73 -10.59
CA ILE A 542 -3.51 29.16 -10.22
C ILE A 542 -2.52 29.25 -11.38
N LEU A 543 -1.27 29.52 -11.03
CA LEU A 543 -0.12 29.43 -11.91
C LEU A 543 0.83 28.34 -11.42
N LEU A 544 1.07 27.34 -12.24
CA LEU A 544 1.84 26.14 -11.88
C LEU A 544 3.18 26.15 -12.61
N LYS A 545 4.30 26.12 -11.89
CA LYS A 545 5.61 25.86 -12.50
C LYS A 545 5.79 24.37 -12.68
N VAL A 546 6.14 23.92 -13.88
CA VAL A 546 6.48 22.51 -14.15
C VAL A 546 7.82 22.21 -13.49
N CYS A 547 7.81 21.58 -12.33
CA CYS A 547 9.02 21.29 -11.56
C CYS A 547 9.56 19.87 -11.77
N SER A 548 8.74 18.95 -12.31
CA SER A 548 9.19 17.63 -12.76
C SER A 548 8.28 17.08 -13.86
N LYS A 549 8.85 16.30 -14.79
CA LYS A 549 8.14 15.63 -15.88
C LYS A 549 8.62 14.19 -16.00
N ILE A 550 7.75 13.23 -15.65
CA ILE A 550 8.07 11.81 -15.59
C ILE A 550 7.29 11.07 -16.66
N MET A 551 8.00 10.53 -17.64
CA MET A 551 7.40 9.89 -18.82
C MET A 551 7.34 8.36 -18.71
N ASP A 552 7.75 7.78 -17.60
CA ASP A 552 7.66 6.34 -17.36
C ASP A 552 6.21 5.87 -17.31
N PRO A 553 5.94 4.63 -17.76
CA PRO A 553 4.58 4.08 -17.79
C PRO A 553 3.88 4.08 -16.43
N VAL A 554 4.63 3.85 -15.34
CA VAL A 554 4.16 3.88 -13.95
C VAL A 554 5.22 4.56 -13.10
N THR A 555 4.80 5.41 -12.15
CA THR A 555 5.66 6.00 -11.13
C THR A 555 5.17 5.52 -9.76
N THR A 556 6.01 4.78 -9.06
CA THR A 556 5.67 4.25 -7.74
C THR A 556 5.73 5.33 -6.66
N THR A 557 5.06 5.08 -5.54
CA THR A 557 5.17 5.97 -4.37
C THR A 557 6.57 5.95 -3.76
N ASP A 558 7.34 4.87 -3.94
CA ASP A 558 8.75 4.79 -3.50
C ASP A 558 9.70 5.62 -4.37
N GLU A 559 9.34 5.92 -5.62
CA GLU A 559 10.04 6.91 -6.46
C GLU A 559 9.65 8.34 -6.09
N LEU A 560 8.37 8.57 -5.73
CA LEU A 560 7.92 9.87 -5.25
C LEU A 560 8.52 10.22 -3.89
N ILE A 561 8.56 9.26 -2.97
CA ILE A 561 9.20 9.40 -1.66
C ILE A 561 9.77 8.04 -1.18
N PRO A 562 11.10 7.88 -1.07
CA PRO A 562 11.71 6.61 -0.70
C PRO A 562 11.28 6.11 0.69
N SER A 563 10.67 4.93 0.78
CA SER A 563 10.06 4.46 2.04
C SER A 563 11.08 4.09 3.11
N GLY A 564 12.06 3.25 2.80
CA GLY A 564 13.05 2.75 3.76
C GLY A 564 14.03 3.83 4.22
N GLU A 565 14.61 4.56 3.27
CA GLU A 565 15.61 5.60 3.52
C GLU A 565 15.10 6.77 4.37
N THR A 566 13.79 7.07 4.25
CA THR A 566 13.18 8.23 4.90
C THR A 566 12.33 7.87 6.12
N SER A 567 12.32 6.62 6.53
CA SER A 567 11.42 6.13 7.59
C SER A 567 11.56 6.92 8.90
N SER A 568 12.77 7.38 9.24
CA SER A 568 13.02 8.16 10.45
C SER A 568 12.59 9.62 10.41
N PHE A 569 12.27 10.16 9.21
CA PHE A 569 11.85 11.56 9.05
C PHE A 569 10.33 11.73 8.92
N ARG A 570 9.56 10.65 9.01
CA ARG A 570 8.11 10.64 8.79
C ARG A 570 7.33 11.55 9.75
N SER A 571 7.91 11.86 10.91
CA SER A 571 7.32 12.76 11.92
C SER A 571 7.70 14.23 11.74
N ASN A 572 8.47 14.55 10.68
CA ASN A 572 8.91 15.90 10.34
C ASN A 572 8.55 16.19 8.87
N PRO A 573 7.40 16.82 8.61
CA PRO A 573 6.90 17.05 7.25
C PRO A 573 7.91 17.74 6.32
N LEU A 574 8.55 18.81 6.80
CA LEU A 574 9.55 19.56 6.02
C LEU A 574 10.84 18.77 5.85
N GLY A 575 11.31 18.08 6.90
CA GLY A 575 12.50 17.24 6.83
C GLY A 575 12.33 16.04 5.89
N LEU A 576 11.12 15.45 5.89
CA LEU A 576 10.77 14.37 4.96
C LEU A 576 10.71 14.87 3.52
N ALA A 577 10.14 16.05 3.29
CA ALA A 577 9.95 16.60 1.96
C ALA A 577 11.26 16.86 1.19
N GLU A 578 12.41 16.97 1.90
CA GLU A 578 13.74 17.05 1.28
C GLU A 578 14.11 15.83 0.44
N PHE A 579 13.41 14.72 0.62
CA PHE A 579 13.64 13.47 -0.11
C PHE A 579 12.64 13.26 -1.27
N THR A 580 11.75 14.22 -1.53
CA THR A 580 10.78 14.10 -2.62
C THR A 580 11.49 13.95 -3.96
N LEU A 581 11.16 12.87 -4.70
CA LEU A 581 11.80 12.51 -5.97
C LEU A 581 13.33 12.35 -5.90
N SER A 582 13.91 12.17 -4.70
CA SER A 582 15.37 12.14 -4.53
C SER A 582 16.06 11.07 -5.38
N ARG A 583 15.35 10.00 -5.71
CA ARG A 583 15.88 8.90 -6.55
C ARG A 583 15.60 9.10 -8.04
N ARG A 584 14.63 9.95 -8.40
CA ARG A 584 14.14 10.11 -9.77
C ARG A 584 14.50 11.45 -10.38
N ASP A 585 14.27 12.52 -9.64
CA ASP A 585 14.58 13.90 -10.04
C ASP A 585 15.06 14.70 -8.83
N PRO A 586 16.33 14.51 -8.40
CA PRO A 586 16.85 15.15 -7.20
C PRO A 586 16.78 16.68 -7.20
N ALA A 587 16.69 17.32 -8.37
CA ALA A 587 16.60 18.76 -8.49
C ALA A 587 15.17 19.30 -8.26
N TYR A 588 14.15 18.43 -8.20
CA TYR A 588 12.74 18.81 -7.97
C TYR A 588 12.57 19.64 -6.70
N VAL A 589 13.15 19.19 -5.57
CA VAL A 589 12.99 19.88 -4.28
C VAL A 589 13.48 21.33 -4.34
N GLY A 590 14.64 21.57 -4.97
CA GLY A 590 15.16 22.92 -5.16
C GLY A 590 14.21 23.80 -5.95
N ARG A 591 13.75 23.32 -7.12
CA ARG A 591 12.82 24.04 -7.98
C ARG A 591 11.48 24.34 -7.30
N SER A 592 10.93 23.35 -6.56
CA SER A 592 9.66 23.53 -5.85
C SER A 592 9.76 24.55 -4.71
N LYS A 593 10.88 24.53 -3.95
CA LYS A 593 11.14 25.50 -2.86
C LYS A 593 11.32 26.93 -3.38
N GLU A 594 11.87 27.13 -4.56
CA GLU A 594 11.95 28.44 -5.20
C GLU A 594 10.54 29.00 -5.45
N VAL A 595 9.63 28.17 -5.96
CA VAL A 595 8.20 28.51 -6.15
C VAL A 595 7.55 28.86 -4.81
N ASP A 596 7.71 28.00 -3.78
CA ASP A 596 7.16 28.20 -2.44
C ASP A 596 7.66 29.49 -1.80
N ALA A 597 8.92 29.84 -2.01
CA ALA A 597 9.48 31.09 -1.46
C ALA A 597 8.81 32.34 -2.07
N VAL A 598 8.51 32.34 -3.36
CA VAL A 598 7.79 33.44 -4.01
C VAL A 598 6.34 33.51 -3.54
N GLU A 599 5.66 32.37 -3.44
CA GLU A 599 4.27 32.33 -2.94
C GLU A 599 4.18 32.81 -1.48
N LYS A 600 5.11 32.44 -0.61
CA LYS A 600 5.17 32.95 0.77
C LYS A 600 5.35 34.48 0.82
N ARG A 601 6.14 35.06 -0.07
CA ARG A 601 6.27 36.50 -0.20
C ARG A 601 4.97 37.16 -0.65
N ARG A 602 4.26 36.53 -1.60
CA ARG A 602 2.92 37.01 -2.02
C ARG A 602 1.94 36.98 -0.86
N VAL A 603 1.84 35.88 -0.15
CA VAL A 603 0.92 35.71 0.99
C VAL A 603 1.25 36.67 2.15
N SER A 604 2.53 36.95 2.40
CA SER A 604 2.95 37.93 3.39
C SER A 604 2.60 39.38 3.03
N GLY A 605 2.08 39.60 1.80
CA GLY A 605 1.69 40.95 1.32
C GLY A 605 2.85 41.76 0.75
N GLU A 606 4.02 41.17 0.55
CA GLU A 606 5.12 41.82 -0.17
C GLU A 606 4.63 42.18 -1.58
N SER A 607 5.00 43.36 -2.05
CA SER A 607 4.49 43.96 -3.29
C SER A 607 2.95 43.93 -3.43
N ALA A 608 2.24 44.08 -2.34
CA ALA A 608 0.77 44.03 -2.25
C ALA A 608 0.18 42.68 -2.80
N GLY A 609 0.93 41.59 -2.66
CA GLY A 609 0.54 40.26 -3.13
C GLY A 609 0.62 40.05 -4.64
N ASP A 610 1.23 40.98 -5.36
CA ASP A 610 1.35 40.94 -6.84
C ASP A 610 2.54 40.07 -7.27
N LEU A 611 2.29 38.88 -7.85
CA LEU A 611 3.31 37.94 -8.33
C LEU A 611 4.23 38.58 -9.37
N ALA A 612 3.67 39.36 -10.32
CA ALA A 612 4.47 40.00 -11.36
C ALA A 612 5.42 41.05 -10.81
N ALA A 613 5.11 41.66 -9.67
CA ALA A 613 5.98 42.62 -8.99
C ALA A 613 7.03 41.94 -8.08
N LEU A 614 6.84 40.66 -7.70
CA LEU A 614 7.74 39.91 -6.87
C LEU A 614 8.91 39.28 -7.64
N ASP A 615 8.66 38.89 -8.89
CA ASP A 615 9.61 38.12 -9.69
C ASP A 615 9.55 38.52 -11.17
N ALA A 616 10.72 38.77 -11.78
CA ALA A 616 10.81 39.26 -13.16
C ALA A 616 10.42 38.16 -14.18
N GLU A 617 10.67 36.89 -13.92
CA GLU A 617 10.24 35.77 -14.76
C GLU A 617 8.71 35.69 -14.77
N LEU A 618 8.06 35.81 -13.60
CA LEU A 618 6.61 35.86 -13.51
C LEU A 618 5.99 37.07 -14.18
N ALA A 619 6.64 38.23 -14.13
CA ALA A 619 6.20 39.40 -14.90
C ALA A 619 6.12 39.09 -16.39
N GLY A 620 7.16 38.44 -16.95
CA GLY A 620 7.18 37.97 -18.32
C GLY A 620 6.07 36.95 -18.66
N VAL A 621 5.77 36.06 -17.73
CA VAL A 621 4.66 35.09 -17.89
C VAL A 621 3.31 35.78 -18.00
N PHE A 622 3.02 36.78 -17.14
CA PHE A 622 1.76 37.52 -17.21
C PHE A 622 1.70 38.43 -18.44
N GLU A 623 2.84 38.96 -18.90
CA GLU A 623 2.92 39.71 -20.21
C GLU A 623 2.62 38.79 -21.37
N ALA A 624 3.16 37.54 -21.38
CA ALA A 624 2.90 36.56 -22.43
C ALA A 624 1.41 36.16 -22.47
N LEU A 625 0.81 35.90 -21.31
CA LEU A 625 -0.63 35.61 -21.22
C LEU A 625 -1.49 36.77 -21.75
N ALA A 626 -1.18 37.99 -21.35
CA ALA A 626 -1.87 39.17 -21.81
C ALA A 626 -1.70 39.36 -23.36
N GLY A 627 -0.49 39.11 -23.87
CA GLY A 627 -0.20 39.14 -25.33
C GLY A 627 -0.99 38.11 -26.13
N ALA A 628 -1.30 36.96 -25.51
CA ALA A 628 -2.14 35.92 -26.08
C ALA A 628 -3.65 36.16 -25.86
N GLY A 629 -4.04 37.28 -25.23
CA GLY A 629 -5.44 37.60 -24.95
C GLY A 629 -6.06 36.85 -23.78
N VAL A 630 -5.23 36.23 -22.93
CA VAL A 630 -5.67 35.51 -21.73
C VAL A 630 -5.72 36.49 -20.55
N ALA A 631 -6.89 36.63 -19.95
CA ALA A 631 -7.06 37.45 -18.77
C ALA A 631 -6.45 36.75 -17.55
N ALA A 632 -5.48 37.35 -16.90
CA ALA A 632 -4.82 36.85 -15.73
C ALA A 632 -4.55 38.00 -14.75
N ASP A 633 -4.98 37.85 -13.50
CA ASP A 633 -4.73 38.79 -12.39
C ASP A 633 -3.63 38.26 -11.46
N ALA A 634 -2.43 38.84 -11.58
CA ALA A 634 -1.27 38.43 -10.77
C ALA A 634 -1.50 38.56 -9.24
N LYS A 635 -2.50 39.32 -8.79
CA LYS A 635 -2.84 39.43 -7.37
C LYS A 635 -3.81 38.35 -6.89
N ALA A 636 -4.69 37.89 -7.78
CA ALA A 636 -5.69 36.87 -7.49
C ALA A 636 -5.16 35.45 -7.74
N THR A 637 -4.00 35.32 -8.37
CA THR A 637 -3.40 34.04 -8.78
C THR A 637 -2.53 33.48 -7.64
N GLU A 638 -2.81 32.23 -7.21
CA GLU A 638 -1.94 31.44 -6.34
C GLU A 638 -0.83 30.80 -7.19
N PHE A 639 0.39 30.82 -6.67
CA PHE A 639 1.55 30.26 -7.34
C PHE A 639 2.01 28.96 -6.69
N GLY A 640 2.19 27.90 -7.48
CA GLY A 640 2.62 26.63 -6.97
C GLY A 640 3.43 25.81 -7.96
N SER A 641 4.10 24.79 -7.45
CA SER A 641 4.78 23.79 -8.26
C SER A 641 3.84 22.68 -8.69
N MET A 642 4.17 22.01 -9.79
CA MET A 642 3.48 20.80 -10.20
C MET A 642 4.44 19.73 -10.71
N ILE A 643 3.99 18.47 -10.62
CA ILE A 643 4.61 17.30 -11.23
C ILE A 643 3.69 16.82 -12.36
N TYR A 644 4.28 16.55 -13.54
CA TYR A 644 3.65 15.69 -14.53
C TYR A 644 4.18 14.26 -14.39
N ALA A 645 3.26 13.28 -14.40
CA ALA A 645 3.63 11.87 -14.50
C ALA A 645 2.53 11.09 -15.25
N LYS A 646 2.90 10.09 -16.07
CA LYS A 646 1.90 9.31 -16.82
C LYS A 646 0.94 8.57 -15.88
N LYS A 647 1.46 7.80 -14.94
CA LYS A 647 0.64 7.00 -14.02
C LYS A 647 1.28 6.90 -12.63
N PRO A 648 1.18 7.96 -11.81
CA PRO A 648 1.78 7.98 -10.49
C PRO A 648 0.91 7.34 -9.42
N GLY A 649 1.56 6.86 -8.33
CA GLY A 649 0.90 6.54 -7.08
C GLY A 649 0.65 5.07 -6.83
N ASP A 650 1.34 4.16 -7.54
CA ASP A 650 1.38 2.76 -7.16
C ASP A 650 2.35 2.56 -5.97
N GLY A 651 1.89 1.87 -4.94
CA GLY A 651 2.71 1.59 -3.75
C GLY A 651 2.07 1.95 -2.42
N SER A 652 2.88 2.05 -1.34
CA SER A 652 2.41 2.18 0.04
C SER A 652 2.51 3.59 0.63
N ALA A 653 3.53 4.37 0.28
CA ALA A 653 3.79 5.69 0.87
C ALA A 653 2.93 6.82 0.25
N ARG A 654 1.66 6.55 0.00
CA ARG A 654 0.75 7.43 -0.77
C ARG A 654 0.48 8.77 -0.13
N GLU A 655 0.31 8.78 1.19
CA GLU A 655 0.08 10.02 1.94
C GLU A 655 1.34 10.89 1.87
N GLN A 656 2.51 10.34 2.18
CA GLN A 656 3.77 11.09 2.15
C GLN A 656 4.15 11.51 0.72
N ALA A 657 3.82 10.70 -0.28
CA ALA A 657 4.04 11.07 -1.68
C ALA A 657 3.25 12.33 -2.10
N ALA A 658 2.10 12.60 -1.46
CA ALA A 658 1.31 13.81 -1.68
C ALA A 658 1.74 14.94 -0.73
N SER A 659 1.78 14.69 0.59
CA SER A 659 2.08 15.72 1.59
C SER A 659 3.46 16.35 1.41
N CYS A 660 4.47 15.56 1.03
CA CYS A 660 5.82 16.08 0.78
C CYS A 660 5.88 17.07 -0.37
N GLN A 661 5.08 16.87 -1.42
CA GLN A 661 4.96 17.85 -2.49
C GLN A 661 4.30 19.14 -1.97
N ARG A 662 3.18 19.00 -1.24
CA ARG A 662 2.42 20.16 -0.73
C ARG A 662 3.24 21.06 0.19
N VAL A 663 3.96 20.50 1.15
CA VAL A 663 4.69 21.28 2.15
C VAL A 663 5.90 22.06 1.60
N ILE A 664 6.31 21.80 0.36
CA ILE A 664 7.38 22.53 -0.33
C ILE A 664 6.84 23.32 -1.55
N GLY A 665 5.53 23.58 -1.60
CA GLY A 665 4.91 24.45 -2.62
C GLY A 665 4.16 23.71 -3.73
N GLY A 666 3.97 22.40 -3.63
CA GLY A 666 3.15 21.64 -4.59
C GLY A 666 1.68 22.05 -4.52
N LEU A 667 1.07 22.40 -5.66
CA LEU A 667 -0.31 22.86 -5.74
C LEU A 667 -1.18 21.95 -6.62
N ALA A 668 -0.57 21.24 -7.57
CA ALA A 668 -1.29 20.31 -8.43
C ALA A 668 -0.38 19.18 -8.92
N ASN A 669 -1.02 18.10 -9.34
CA ASN A 669 -0.43 17.14 -10.27
C ASN A 669 -1.20 17.16 -11.58
N ILE A 670 -0.50 17.06 -12.71
CA ILE A 670 -1.11 16.77 -14.02
C ILE A 670 -0.67 15.37 -14.40
N VAL A 671 -1.62 14.47 -14.69
CA VAL A 671 -1.32 13.07 -14.98
C VAL A 671 -2.13 12.60 -16.20
N HIS A 672 -1.68 11.56 -16.87
CA HIS A 672 -2.54 10.87 -17.81
C HIS A 672 -3.59 10.04 -17.04
N GLU A 673 -3.16 9.27 -16.05
CA GLU A 673 -4.00 8.42 -15.21
C GLU A 673 -3.40 8.30 -13.81
N TYR A 674 -4.22 8.29 -12.75
CA TYR A 674 -3.76 7.91 -11.41
C TYR A 674 -3.68 6.39 -11.28
N ALA A 675 -2.57 5.87 -10.77
CA ALA A 675 -2.38 4.42 -10.57
C ALA A 675 -3.41 3.85 -9.60
N THR A 676 -3.75 4.59 -8.54
CA THR A 676 -4.74 4.18 -7.53
C THR A 676 -5.63 5.36 -7.10
N LYS A 677 -6.91 5.06 -6.79
CA LYS A 677 -7.80 6.04 -6.14
C LYS A 677 -7.16 6.58 -4.85
N ARG A 678 -6.49 5.73 -4.09
CA ARG A 678 -5.87 6.05 -2.80
C ARG A 678 -4.80 7.15 -2.87
N TYR A 679 -3.94 7.14 -3.90
CA TYR A 679 -2.98 8.23 -4.08
C TYR A 679 -3.69 9.54 -4.46
N ARG A 680 -4.65 9.46 -5.37
CA ARG A 680 -5.47 10.62 -5.78
C ARG A 680 -6.20 11.25 -4.58
N SER A 681 -6.81 10.43 -3.70
CA SER A 681 -7.46 10.92 -2.47
C SER A 681 -6.48 11.67 -1.55
N ASN A 682 -5.23 11.18 -1.44
CA ASN A 682 -4.22 11.89 -0.64
C ASN A 682 -3.79 13.22 -1.30
N VAL A 683 -3.70 13.29 -2.62
CA VAL A 683 -3.46 14.56 -3.34
C VAL A 683 -4.53 15.58 -2.96
N MET A 684 -5.81 15.18 -2.97
CA MET A 684 -6.94 16.05 -2.59
C MET A 684 -6.94 16.40 -1.10
N ASN A 685 -6.69 15.45 -0.21
CA ASN A 685 -6.63 15.70 1.24
C ASN A 685 -5.54 16.73 1.63
N TRP A 686 -4.48 16.81 0.83
CA TRP A 686 -3.44 17.83 0.98
C TRP A 686 -3.72 19.10 0.16
N GLY A 687 -4.94 19.24 -0.41
CA GLY A 687 -5.40 20.43 -1.11
C GLY A 687 -4.77 20.65 -2.46
N MET A 688 -4.11 19.65 -3.03
CA MET A 688 -3.58 19.74 -4.38
C MET A 688 -4.64 19.34 -5.40
N VAL A 689 -4.66 20.05 -6.54
CA VAL A 689 -5.63 19.79 -7.62
C VAL A 689 -5.18 18.57 -8.45
N PRO A 690 -6.02 17.51 -8.56
CA PRO A 690 -5.64 16.28 -9.23
C PRO A 690 -6.02 16.26 -10.71
N PHE A 691 -5.39 17.12 -11.52
CA PHE A 691 -5.67 17.19 -12.95
C PHE A 691 -5.29 15.94 -13.73
N GLN A 692 -6.03 15.69 -14.79
CA GLN A 692 -5.73 14.69 -15.81
C GLN A 692 -5.75 15.34 -17.20
N MET A 693 -4.98 14.77 -18.12
CA MET A 693 -4.99 15.13 -19.53
C MET A 693 -4.85 13.88 -20.41
N GLU A 694 -5.59 13.85 -21.54
CA GLU A 694 -5.50 12.74 -22.49
C GLU A 694 -4.35 12.91 -23.49
N ALA A 695 -4.07 14.15 -23.86
CA ALA A 695 -3.00 14.48 -24.80
C ALA A 695 -1.62 14.25 -24.17
N GLU A 696 -0.62 13.97 -25.00
CA GLU A 696 0.78 14.00 -24.55
C GLU A 696 1.16 15.43 -24.13
N PRO A 697 1.96 15.60 -23.06
CA PRO A 697 2.30 16.91 -22.53
C PRO A 697 3.18 17.70 -23.51
N ASN A 698 2.75 18.89 -23.90
CA ASN A 698 3.47 19.82 -24.76
C ASN A 698 4.34 20.83 -23.97
N PHE A 699 4.51 20.63 -22.68
CA PHE A 699 5.33 21.46 -21.79
C PHE A 699 6.56 20.72 -21.29
N GLU A 700 7.57 21.49 -20.89
CA GLU A 700 8.84 20.98 -20.33
C GLU A 700 9.08 21.50 -18.91
N VAL A 701 10.06 20.92 -18.21
CA VAL A 701 10.46 21.42 -16.89
C VAL A 701 10.95 22.87 -17.01
N GLY A 702 10.33 23.76 -16.24
CA GLY A 702 10.56 25.20 -16.27
C GLY A 702 9.45 26.00 -16.92
N ASP A 703 8.62 25.38 -17.78
CA ASP A 703 7.42 26.03 -18.32
C ASP A 703 6.36 26.27 -17.21
N TYR A 704 5.37 27.11 -17.55
CA TYR A 704 4.28 27.44 -16.65
C TYR A 704 2.94 26.98 -17.22
N VAL A 705 2.03 26.56 -16.36
CA VAL A 705 0.64 26.22 -16.70
C VAL A 705 -0.29 27.13 -15.89
N PHE A 706 -0.96 28.04 -16.57
CA PHE A 706 -1.97 28.91 -15.96
C PHE A 706 -3.37 28.29 -16.09
N VAL A 707 -4.09 28.20 -14.98
CA VAL A 707 -5.47 27.65 -14.95
C VAL A 707 -6.39 28.71 -14.37
N PRO A 708 -7.07 29.49 -15.21
CA PRO A 708 -8.01 30.51 -14.76
C PRO A 708 -9.28 29.88 -14.18
N GLY A 709 -9.83 30.50 -13.14
CA GLY A 709 -11.14 30.14 -12.57
C GLY A 709 -11.22 28.76 -11.97
N ILE A 710 -10.11 28.13 -11.56
CA ILE A 710 -10.11 26.76 -11.04
C ILE A 710 -11.02 26.61 -9.81
N ARG A 711 -11.08 27.60 -8.92
CA ARG A 711 -11.92 27.54 -7.76
C ARG A 711 -13.41 27.44 -8.13
N ALA A 712 -13.84 28.16 -9.18
CA ALA A 712 -15.20 28.07 -9.73
C ALA A 712 -15.42 26.76 -10.51
N ALA A 713 -14.41 26.29 -11.26
CA ALA A 713 -14.48 25.02 -11.99
C ALA A 713 -14.72 23.82 -11.06
N LEU A 714 -14.21 23.87 -9.81
CA LEU A 714 -14.48 22.85 -8.80
C LEU A 714 -15.96 22.78 -8.36
N ASP A 715 -16.81 23.75 -8.70
CA ASP A 715 -18.26 23.66 -8.51
C ASP A 715 -18.99 23.09 -9.74
N GLY A 716 -18.29 22.97 -10.88
CA GLY A 716 -18.83 22.50 -12.16
C GLY A 716 -18.71 21.00 -12.38
N ASP A 717 -18.76 20.59 -13.64
CA ASP A 717 -18.71 19.20 -14.09
C ASP A 717 -17.30 18.60 -14.14
N LEU A 718 -16.26 19.40 -13.90
CA LEU A 718 -14.85 19.03 -13.87
C LEU A 718 -14.26 18.58 -15.22
N LYS A 719 -14.97 18.82 -16.31
CA LYS A 719 -14.55 18.54 -17.68
C LYS A 719 -14.15 19.81 -18.39
N ASP A 720 -13.37 19.66 -19.46
CA ASP A 720 -13.03 20.75 -20.38
C ASP A 720 -12.47 21.99 -19.65
N ILE A 721 -11.59 21.76 -18.65
CA ILE A 721 -10.94 22.84 -17.90
C ILE A 721 -9.85 23.44 -18.78
N ALA A 722 -10.06 24.66 -19.26
CA ALA A 722 -9.08 25.36 -20.08
C ALA A 722 -7.85 25.75 -19.24
N ALA A 723 -6.67 25.46 -19.74
CA ALA A 723 -5.40 25.87 -19.17
C ALA A 723 -4.47 26.38 -20.29
N TYR A 724 -3.48 27.18 -19.91
CA TYR A 724 -2.56 27.83 -20.87
C TYR A 724 -1.13 27.52 -20.45
N VAL A 725 -0.39 26.86 -21.35
CA VAL A 725 1.05 26.64 -21.18
C VAL A 725 1.78 27.90 -21.67
N VAL A 726 2.66 28.44 -20.84
CA VAL A 726 3.56 29.51 -21.16
C VAL A 726 4.97 28.94 -21.23
N HIS A 727 5.53 28.87 -22.41
CA HIS A 727 6.86 28.33 -22.66
C HIS A 727 7.97 29.33 -22.33
N ALA A 728 9.18 28.81 -22.14
CA ALA A 728 10.35 29.63 -21.82
C ALA A 728 10.66 30.72 -22.88
N ASP A 729 10.22 30.55 -24.13
CA ASP A 729 10.36 31.55 -25.22
C ASP A 729 9.20 32.58 -25.26
N GLY A 730 8.24 32.49 -24.34
CA GLY A 730 7.06 33.31 -24.22
C GLY A 730 5.89 32.90 -25.14
N ALA A 731 5.99 31.78 -25.85
CA ALA A 731 4.85 31.20 -26.56
C ALA A 731 3.77 30.74 -25.59
N VAL A 732 2.50 30.96 -25.96
CA VAL A 732 1.35 30.54 -25.15
C VAL A 732 0.49 29.57 -25.95
N GLU A 733 0.25 28.40 -25.41
CA GLU A 733 -0.58 27.37 -26.01
C GLU A 733 -1.73 26.96 -25.05
N GLN A 734 -2.93 26.84 -25.60
CA GLN A 734 -4.07 26.34 -24.81
C GLN A 734 -4.05 24.82 -24.78
N ILE A 735 -4.26 24.26 -23.58
CA ILE A 735 -4.47 22.83 -23.33
C ILE A 735 -5.81 22.62 -22.61
N GLU A 736 -6.29 21.41 -22.66
CA GLU A 736 -7.49 21.00 -21.98
C GLU A 736 -7.16 20.00 -20.87
N LEU A 737 -7.63 20.30 -19.66
CA LEU A 737 -7.50 19.45 -18.49
C LEU A 737 -8.87 18.99 -18.04
N TYR A 738 -8.92 17.89 -17.29
CA TYR A 738 -10.11 17.46 -16.59
C TYR A 738 -9.74 16.90 -15.21
N ILE A 739 -10.73 16.75 -14.37
CA ILE A 739 -10.61 16.09 -13.07
C ILE A 739 -11.66 14.97 -13.04
N ALA A 740 -11.27 13.75 -12.72
CA ALA A 740 -12.22 12.67 -12.51
C ALA A 740 -13.21 13.02 -11.38
N ASP A 741 -14.33 12.31 -11.29
CA ASP A 741 -15.40 12.59 -10.33
C ASP A 741 -14.87 12.82 -8.90
N MET A 742 -15.35 13.91 -8.31
CA MET A 742 -15.06 14.31 -6.94
C MET A 742 -16.35 14.41 -6.14
N THR A 743 -16.33 13.94 -4.91
CA THR A 743 -17.42 14.19 -3.95
C THR A 743 -17.48 15.68 -3.57
N ALA A 744 -18.62 16.12 -3.04
CA ALA A 744 -18.75 17.50 -2.55
C ALA A 744 -17.73 17.82 -1.45
N GLU A 745 -17.40 16.84 -0.61
CA GLU A 745 -16.41 16.98 0.44
C GLU A 745 -14.98 17.13 -0.13
N GLU A 746 -14.58 16.28 -1.08
CA GLU A 746 -13.27 16.37 -1.73
C GLU A 746 -13.07 17.76 -2.39
N ARG A 747 -14.12 18.29 -3.05
CA ARG A 747 -14.08 19.65 -3.61
C ARG A 747 -13.89 20.72 -2.53
N ALA A 748 -14.59 20.59 -1.40
CA ALA A 748 -14.47 21.51 -0.29
C ALA A 748 -13.10 21.46 0.39
N ILE A 749 -12.50 20.28 0.51
CA ILE A 749 -11.15 20.08 1.05
C ILE A 749 -10.10 20.76 0.15
N VAL A 750 -10.17 20.54 -1.16
CA VAL A 750 -9.24 21.18 -2.11
C VAL A 750 -9.37 22.69 -2.06
N LYS A 751 -10.59 23.23 -2.03
CA LYS A 751 -10.83 24.68 -1.88
C LYS A 751 -10.33 25.28 -0.56
N ALA A 752 -10.38 24.47 0.51
CA ALA A 752 -9.87 24.88 1.83
C ALA A 752 -8.33 24.88 1.91
N GLY A 753 -7.65 24.31 0.90
CA GLY A 753 -6.20 24.19 0.82
C GLY A 753 -5.61 22.95 1.50
N CYS A 754 -6.36 22.27 2.36
CA CYS A 754 -6.09 20.93 2.91
C CYS A 754 -7.21 20.47 3.85
N LEU A 755 -7.20 19.19 4.19
CA LEU A 755 -8.14 18.59 5.15
C LEU A 755 -8.12 19.26 6.52
N ILE A 756 -6.95 19.69 7.02
CA ILE A 756 -6.83 20.37 8.32
C ILE A 756 -7.61 21.69 8.30
N ASN A 757 -7.47 22.49 7.27
CA ASN A 757 -8.19 23.75 7.11
C ASN A 757 -9.70 23.51 6.96
N TYR A 758 -10.08 22.54 6.13
CA TYR A 758 -11.49 22.17 5.95
C TYR A 758 -12.17 21.86 7.28
N ASN A 759 -11.54 21.03 8.11
CA ASN A 759 -12.08 20.68 9.42
C ASN A 759 -12.16 21.89 10.39
N LYS A 760 -11.13 22.76 10.37
CA LYS A 760 -11.17 24.01 11.15
C LYS A 760 -12.33 24.93 10.72
N PHE A 761 -12.55 25.07 9.41
CA PHE A 761 -13.66 25.91 8.90
C PHE A 761 -15.02 25.29 9.23
N LYS A 762 -15.15 23.97 9.15
CA LYS A 762 -16.36 23.22 9.53
C LYS A 762 -16.68 23.43 11.01
N ALA A 763 -15.70 23.24 11.90
CA ALA A 763 -15.86 23.44 13.34
C ALA A 763 -16.16 24.90 13.73
N ALA A 764 -15.67 25.88 12.96
CA ALA A 764 -15.97 27.30 13.20
C ALA A 764 -17.37 27.72 12.72
N ALA A 765 -18.00 26.91 11.84
CA ALA A 765 -19.34 27.16 11.32
C ALA A 765 -20.44 26.47 12.15
N GLU A 766 -20.11 25.47 12.95
CA GLU A 766 -20.97 24.79 13.93
C GLU A 766 -20.97 25.57 15.28
#